data_35197f6217e0fe37ab73718f02d5f496
#
_entry.id   35197f6217e0fe37ab73718f02d5f496
#
_cell.length_a   1.000
_cell.length_b   1.000
_cell.length_c   1.000
_cell.angle_alpha   90.00
_cell.angle_beta   90.00
_cell.angle_gamma   90.00
#
_symmetry.space_group_name_H-M   'P 1'
#
loop_
_entity.id
_entity.type
_entity.pdbx_description
1 polymer ?
#
loop_
_entity_poly.entity_id
_entity_poly.type
_entity_poly.pdbx_seq_one_letter_code
_entity_poly.pdbx_strand_id
1 'polypeptide(L)'
;MINKKQEQVINEQKRNILLLASAGTGKTNTLANRIAKTLKDRLATAEEILCITFTNKACKEMKERIVTTVSNAENVEVKTFHSLCFDIIKKEAKKNTDLSTNFIIYDEEDCMSVIEEVFSTPLPYRELKEMIDFIKDTRLSYGFVTSSLKRDLNKTIKKLSADTDRLDEFLNNHKKHKDLLKTIIINEGANIVIRYTYSLKKYGALDFLDLISNTTLLFNDEKVVNQIAAKYKYINIDEIQDTSVVEYNLIEKIFKNSHILLCGDTFQTIYEWRGSSPTSIVDNFKNKYDPVEISFDKNYRATKRLTQCATEYLHKAFPVEVANTLKEGLSSNSPVLGEKIPFHVSGNTGQEAKWIYKQIMSLPPGERRKSCILTRNNNYNISLSKELRKISNGEVNFALIDDTKFFRKKEVKDIIAFLKLAINHYDGTALKRIIRTLNYNIDENLIQKIESEQYKNAGIAITDFIDKNAIKNNDKYELLEEELLNNNVIVFDVESTGTDTTRDEIIQIAAIRINSKGEEIERFMKFLKPSKSVGSSEKVHGFSDEYLSKYGRNKKNTLKSFLKFIKGRTLVGHNVQYDINILKSEIERNDLPDTEFKCFFDTLDIYRRFYPSIENHKLCTLSVIVNTLHKPNHNALYDILATGEILVYAVDNFIKPTKKKRKRLMKSNSEKFAKLATDLNNFFDRIKDKRPMEVIQTVVKDFKLLDIYGSKTQEADNMREFYFTAKVNEDKSLCNRDALIDFTTTATLSDGEIEKLLIEKGKIPIITVHQAKGLEFDYIFLAGLQDNVFPNAHSIEIDYLEEEKRVFYVALTRAKKKLYMSYSKYRRGGLQEKSRLLMLIDSKYLVKG
;
A
#
# COMPACT_ATOMS: atom_id res chain seq x y z
N MET A 1 -31.15 2.36 -17.56
CA MET A 1 -31.25 3.48 -18.50
C MET A 1 -30.38 4.62 -17.95
N ILE A 2 -29.59 5.22 -18.83
CA ILE A 2 -28.77 6.39 -18.50
C ILE A 2 -29.66 7.62 -18.55
N ASN A 3 -29.60 8.52 -17.58
CA ASN A 3 -30.34 9.77 -17.58
C ASN A 3 -29.56 10.90 -18.30
N LYS A 4 -30.24 12.04 -18.58
CA LYS A 4 -29.63 13.17 -19.31
C LYS A 4 -28.35 13.71 -18.66
N LYS A 5 -28.29 13.82 -17.32
CA LYS A 5 -27.09 14.28 -16.59
C LYS A 5 -25.94 13.27 -16.68
N GLN A 6 -26.26 11.98 -16.58
CA GLN A 6 -25.26 10.91 -16.77
C GLN A 6 -24.76 10.90 -18.23
N GLU A 7 -25.66 11.07 -19.20
CA GLU A 7 -25.31 11.17 -20.62
C GLU A 7 -24.42 12.40 -20.90
N GLN A 8 -24.66 13.52 -20.24
CA GLN A 8 -23.84 14.72 -20.33
C GLN A 8 -22.39 14.40 -19.87
N VAL A 9 -22.20 13.73 -18.70
CA VAL A 9 -20.88 13.32 -18.24
C VAL A 9 -20.18 12.37 -19.21
N ILE A 10 -20.91 11.42 -19.77
CA ILE A 10 -20.36 10.42 -20.70
C ILE A 10 -19.92 11.08 -22.02
N ASN A 11 -20.67 12.08 -22.51
CA ASN A 11 -20.42 12.73 -23.80
C ASN A 11 -19.41 13.89 -23.72
N GLU A 12 -19.22 14.51 -22.54
CA GLU A 12 -18.25 15.58 -22.37
C GLU A 12 -16.83 14.99 -22.31
N GLN A 13 -16.09 15.06 -23.40
CA GLN A 13 -14.76 14.46 -23.57
C GLN A 13 -13.64 15.50 -23.70
N LYS A 14 -13.98 16.79 -23.79
CA LYS A 14 -13.01 17.86 -24.09
C LYS A 14 -12.72 18.77 -22.91
N ARG A 15 -13.69 18.95 -22.01
CA ARG A 15 -13.56 19.83 -20.84
C ARG A 15 -13.32 19.02 -19.58
N ASN A 16 -12.72 19.66 -18.58
CA ASN A 16 -12.64 19.12 -17.23
C ASN A 16 -14.03 19.05 -16.61
N ILE A 17 -14.27 18.06 -15.77
CA ILE A 17 -15.58 17.84 -15.14
C ILE A 17 -15.41 17.77 -13.62
N LEU A 18 -16.27 18.48 -12.92
CA LEU A 18 -16.55 18.28 -11.50
C LEU A 18 -17.93 17.63 -11.36
N LEU A 19 -17.94 16.36 -10.96
CA LEU A 19 -19.17 15.59 -10.76
C LEU A 19 -19.49 15.46 -9.27
N LEU A 20 -20.50 16.19 -8.81
CA LEU A 20 -21.04 16.06 -7.46
C LEU A 20 -22.23 15.10 -7.47
N ALA A 21 -22.13 14.00 -6.78
CA ALA A 21 -23.10 12.94 -6.92
C ALA A 21 -23.28 12.14 -5.63
N SER A 22 -24.44 12.25 -5.03
CA SER A 22 -24.80 11.53 -3.78
C SER A 22 -24.81 10.01 -3.93
N ALA A 23 -24.87 9.32 -2.82
CA ALA A 23 -24.95 7.85 -2.78
C ALA A 23 -26.08 7.30 -3.67
N GLY A 24 -25.79 6.25 -4.43
CA GLY A 24 -26.79 5.54 -5.22
C GLY A 24 -27.24 6.24 -6.51
N THR A 25 -26.56 7.29 -6.94
CA THR A 25 -26.88 8.03 -8.17
C THR A 25 -26.20 7.48 -9.44
N GLY A 26 -25.42 6.40 -9.30
CA GLY A 26 -24.78 5.71 -10.42
C GLY A 26 -23.43 6.31 -10.86
N LYS A 27 -22.70 6.97 -9.96
CA LYS A 27 -21.34 7.51 -10.19
C LYS A 27 -20.42 6.55 -10.94
N THR A 28 -20.09 5.44 -10.30
CA THR A 28 -19.13 4.43 -10.80
C THR A 28 -19.52 3.89 -12.17
N ASN A 29 -20.83 3.65 -12.40
CA ASN A 29 -21.32 3.18 -13.69
C ASN A 29 -21.18 4.26 -14.77
N THR A 30 -21.42 5.52 -14.44
CA THR A 30 -21.26 6.63 -15.38
C THR A 30 -19.79 6.83 -15.74
N LEU A 31 -18.89 6.72 -14.75
CA LEU A 31 -17.43 6.79 -14.96
C LEU A 31 -16.95 5.67 -15.89
N ALA A 32 -17.36 4.43 -15.64
CA ALA A 32 -17.03 3.29 -16.51
C ALA A 32 -17.52 3.49 -17.95
N ASN A 33 -18.76 3.98 -18.14
CA ASN A 33 -19.32 4.27 -19.46
C ASN A 33 -18.59 5.43 -20.15
N ARG A 34 -18.16 6.47 -19.42
CA ARG A 34 -17.33 7.55 -19.97
C ARG A 34 -16.00 7.03 -20.49
N ILE A 35 -15.27 6.23 -19.69
CA ILE A 35 -14.01 5.60 -20.10
C ILE A 35 -14.23 4.70 -21.31
N ALA A 36 -15.29 3.89 -21.29
CA ALA A 36 -15.66 3.05 -22.41
C ALA A 36 -15.92 3.85 -23.70
N LYS A 37 -16.57 5.01 -23.61
CA LYS A 37 -16.79 5.93 -24.74
C LYS A 37 -15.49 6.52 -25.24
N THR A 38 -14.59 6.97 -24.33
CA THR A 38 -13.26 7.48 -24.69
C THR A 38 -12.50 6.50 -25.57
N LEU A 39 -12.54 5.20 -25.19
CA LEU A 39 -11.90 4.12 -25.94
C LEU A 39 -12.60 3.85 -27.28
N LYS A 40 -13.94 3.77 -27.31
CA LYS A 40 -14.73 3.55 -28.53
C LYS A 40 -14.53 4.66 -29.57
N ASP A 41 -14.49 5.90 -29.11
CA ASP A 41 -14.29 7.07 -29.98
C ASP A 41 -12.79 7.27 -30.34
N ARG A 42 -11.90 6.38 -29.88
CA ARG A 42 -10.44 6.41 -30.12
C ARG A 42 -9.77 7.73 -29.73
N LEU A 43 -10.26 8.36 -28.67
CA LEU A 43 -9.70 9.61 -28.15
C LEU A 43 -8.42 9.36 -27.34
N ALA A 44 -8.30 8.15 -26.76
CA ALA A 44 -7.12 7.68 -26.06
C ALA A 44 -7.00 6.15 -26.19
N THR A 45 -5.77 5.63 -26.01
CA THR A 45 -5.56 4.20 -25.80
C THR A 45 -5.84 3.83 -24.34
N ALA A 46 -5.95 2.54 -24.04
CA ALA A 46 -6.22 2.09 -22.68
C ALA A 46 -5.13 2.54 -21.68
N GLU A 47 -3.87 2.50 -22.11
CA GLU A 47 -2.69 2.89 -21.32
C GLU A 47 -2.61 4.40 -21.03
N GLU A 48 -3.32 5.22 -21.83
CA GLU A 48 -3.39 6.67 -21.66
C GLU A 48 -4.52 7.11 -20.71
N ILE A 49 -5.24 6.16 -20.10
CA ILE A 49 -6.34 6.44 -19.17
C ILE A 49 -5.98 5.96 -17.78
N LEU A 50 -6.00 6.89 -16.82
CA LEU A 50 -5.86 6.63 -15.39
C LEU A 50 -7.19 6.82 -14.68
N CYS A 51 -7.58 5.85 -13.86
CA CYS A 51 -8.70 5.96 -12.94
C CYS A 51 -8.21 5.70 -11.51
N ILE A 52 -8.40 6.67 -10.63
CA ILE A 52 -8.01 6.56 -9.21
C ILE A 52 -9.29 6.40 -8.39
N THR A 53 -9.27 5.45 -7.48
CA THR A 53 -10.36 5.24 -6.51
C THR A 53 -9.80 4.90 -5.14
N PHE A 54 -10.63 4.93 -4.11
CA PHE A 54 -10.18 4.88 -2.72
C PHE A 54 -9.76 3.48 -2.25
N THR A 55 -10.41 2.41 -2.75
CA THR A 55 -10.13 1.04 -2.29
C THR A 55 -9.81 0.09 -3.44
N ASN A 56 -9.03 -0.97 -3.15
CA ASN A 56 -8.74 -2.02 -4.14
C ASN A 56 -10.01 -2.69 -4.67
N LYS A 57 -11.03 -2.84 -3.82
CA LYS A 57 -12.35 -3.34 -4.22
C LYS A 57 -12.99 -2.45 -5.28
N ALA A 58 -13.01 -1.13 -5.04
CA ALA A 58 -13.55 -0.18 -6.01
C ALA A 58 -12.76 -0.19 -7.32
N CYS A 59 -11.43 -0.38 -7.26
CA CYS A 59 -10.59 -0.59 -8.44
C CYS A 59 -11.06 -1.81 -9.26
N LYS A 60 -11.26 -2.94 -8.59
CA LYS A 60 -11.69 -4.19 -9.25
C LYS A 60 -13.08 -4.03 -9.86
N GLU A 61 -14.06 -3.52 -9.12
CA GLU A 61 -15.41 -3.29 -9.62
C GLU A 61 -15.43 -2.31 -10.80
N MET A 62 -14.62 -1.25 -10.77
CA MET A 62 -14.49 -0.31 -11.86
C MET A 62 -13.89 -0.98 -13.10
N LYS A 63 -12.79 -1.73 -12.93
CA LYS A 63 -12.13 -2.47 -14.02
C LYS A 63 -13.07 -3.48 -14.66
N GLU A 64 -13.77 -4.29 -13.86
CA GLU A 64 -14.77 -5.24 -14.36
C GLU A 64 -15.87 -4.56 -15.18
N ARG A 65 -16.38 -3.41 -14.74
CA ARG A 65 -17.41 -2.63 -15.46
C ARG A 65 -16.89 -2.07 -16.78
N ILE A 66 -15.65 -1.57 -16.80
CA ILE A 66 -15.04 -1.04 -18.03
C ILE A 66 -14.87 -2.17 -19.03
N VAL A 67 -14.28 -3.29 -18.63
CA VAL A 67 -13.99 -4.46 -19.49
C VAL A 67 -15.29 -5.09 -20.03
N THR A 68 -16.36 -5.16 -19.22
CA THR A 68 -17.67 -5.67 -19.69
C THR A 68 -18.35 -4.75 -20.70
N THR A 69 -17.96 -3.48 -20.77
CA THR A 69 -18.55 -2.48 -21.67
C THR A 69 -17.79 -2.34 -22.98
N VAL A 70 -16.47 -2.60 -22.96
CA VAL A 70 -15.58 -2.48 -24.14
C VAL A 70 -14.54 -3.58 -24.14
N SER A 71 -14.44 -4.35 -25.23
CA SER A 71 -13.32 -5.24 -25.50
C SER A 71 -12.02 -4.42 -25.66
N ASN A 72 -10.89 -4.91 -25.19
CA ASN A 72 -9.56 -4.26 -25.19
C ASN A 72 -9.39 -3.13 -24.13
N ALA A 73 -10.20 -3.11 -23.08
CA ALA A 73 -10.05 -2.17 -21.97
C ALA A 73 -9.20 -2.74 -20.79
N GLU A 74 -8.60 -3.90 -20.96
CA GLU A 74 -7.84 -4.59 -19.91
C GLU A 74 -6.64 -3.79 -19.40
N ASN A 75 -6.05 -2.97 -20.29
CA ASN A 75 -4.88 -2.14 -20.00
C ASN A 75 -5.23 -0.76 -19.40
N VAL A 76 -6.50 -0.44 -19.16
CA VAL A 76 -6.87 0.79 -18.43
C VAL A 76 -6.31 0.69 -17.02
N GLU A 77 -5.55 1.70 -16.61
CA GLU A 77 -4.99 1.75 -15.27
C GLU A 77 -6.04 2.20 -14.26
N VAL A 78 -6.55 1.26 -13.47
CA VAL A 78 -7.46 1.53 -12.35
C VAL A 78 -6.73 1.19 -11.06
N LYS A 79 -6.43 2.21 -10.23
CA LYS A 79 -5.53 2.08 -9.08
C LYS A 79 -6.03 2.85 -7.86
N THR A 80 -5.59 2.43 -6.67
CA THR A 80 -5.65 3.30 -5.50
C THR A 80 -4.51 4.31 -5.56
N PHE A 81 -4.63 5.41 -4.81
CA PHE A 81 -3.57 6.41 -4.73
C PHE A 81 -2.23 5.80 -4.29
N HIS A 82 -2.24 4.96 -3.24
CA HIS A 82 -1.03 4.29 -2.75
C HIS A 82 -0.44 3.30 -3.78
N SER A 83 -1.29 2.58 -4.51
CA SER A 83 -0.82 1.68 -5.57
C SER A 83 -0.17 2.46 -6.73
N LEU A 84 -0.70 3.64 -7.06
CA LEU A 84 -0.07 4.52 -8.04
C LEU A 84 1.31 5.00 -7.57
N CYS A 85 1.41 5.46 -6.30
CA CYS A 85 2.69 5.85 -5.71
C CYS A 85 3.70 4.70 -5.71
N PHE A 86 3.27 3.50 -5.34
CA PHE A 86 4.11 2.30 -5.37
C PHE A 86 4.69 2.04 -6.77
N ASP A 87 3.87 2.12 -7.82
CA ASP A 87 4.33 1.88 -9.19
C ASP A 87 5.29 2.96 -9.68
N ILE A 88 5.03 4.24 -9.32
CA ILE A 88 5.93 5.35 -9.64
C ILE A 88 7.29 5.12 -8.97
N ILE A 89 7.30 4.79 -7.68
CA ILE A 89 8.54 4.53 -6.95
C ILE A 89 9.25 3.31 -7.53
N LYS A 90 8.55 2.23 -7.84
CA LYS A 90 9.12 1.00 -8.41
C LYS A 90 9.81 1.30 -9.76
N LYS A 91 9.20 2.14 -10.60
CA LYS A 91 9.80 2.57 -11.88
C LYS A 91 11.06 3.40 -11.69
N GLU A 92 11.06 4.28 -10.70
CA GLU A 92 12.14 5.23 -10.47
C GLU A 92 13.22 4.70 -9.49
N ALA A 93 13.00 3.54 -8.87
CA ALA A 93 13.85 3.00 -7.80
C ALA A 93 15.33 2.87 -8.20
N LYS A 94 15.59 2.42 -9.43
CA LYS A 94 16.97 2.25 -9.89
C LYS A 94 17.72 3.57 -10.07
N LYS A 95 17.06 4.60 -10.57
CA LYS A 95 17.71 5.82 -11.07
C LYS A 95 17.63 7.00 -10.12
N ASN A 96 16.46 7.18 -9.52
CA ASN A 96 16.14 8.42 -8.80
C ASN A 96 15.98 8.24 -7.29
N THR A 97 16.10 7.01 -6.77
CA THR A 97 15.97 6.74 -5.34
C THR A 97 17.17 5.95 -4.80
N ASP A 98 17.27 5.87 -3.47
CA ASP A 98 18.18 4.97 -2.75
C ASP A 98 17.47 3.67 -2.30
N LEU A 99 16.33 3.36 -2.92
CA LEU A 99 15.54 2.17 -2.61
C LEU A 99 15.97 1.00 -3.49
N SER A 100 15.95 -0.20 -2.94
CA SER A 100 16.07 -1.41 -3.74
C SER A 100 14.86 -1.55 -4.67
N THR A 101 15.05 -2.07 -5.87
CA THR A 101 13.94 -2.38 -6.79
C THR A 101 12.99 -3.46 -6.26
N ASN A 102 13.41 -4.19 -5.22
CA ASN A 102 12.62 -5.21 -4.52
C ASN A 102 12.11 -4.73 -3.17
N PHE A 103 11.90 -3.42 -3.00
CA PHE A 103 11.32 -2.94 -1.75
C PHE A 103 9.92 -3.52 -1.53
N ILE A 104 9.57 -3.67 -0.28
CA ILE A 104 8.28 -4.21 0.16
C ILE A 104 7.55 -3.18 1.02
N ILE A 105 6.24 -3.35 1.14
CA ILE A 105 5.43 -2.49 2.02
C ILE A 105 5.23 -3.18 3.36
N TYR A 106 5.49 -2.43 4.42
CA TYR A 106 5.21 -2.83 5.79
C TYR A 106 3.86 -2.27 6.23
N ASP A 107 3.01 -3.14 6.77
CA ASP A 107 1.78 -2.72 7.42
C ASP A 107 2.07 -2.26 8.87
N GLU A 108 1.03 -1.88 9.59
CA GLU A 108 1.13 -1.39 10.97
C GLU A 108 1.84 -2.36 11.92
N GLU A 109 1.57 -3.68 11.80
CA GLU A 109 2.17 -4.70 12.65
C GLU A 109 3.66 -4.92 12.34
N ASP A 110 4.02 -4.91 11.06
CA ASP A 110 5.42 -4.96 10.63
C ASP A 110 6.19 -3.72 11.13
N CYS A 111 5.56 -2.53 11.02
CA CYS A 111 6.12 -1.28 11.54
C CYS A 111 6.30 -1.30 13.05
N MET A 112 5.32 -1.85 13.78
CA MET A 112 5.42 -2.02 15.24
C MET A 112 6.59 -2.93 15.61
N SER A 113 6.81 -4.03 14.88
CA SER A 113 7.95 -4.93 15.12
C SER A 113 9.29 -4.23 14.95
N VAL A 114 9.39 -3.29 13.97
CA VAL A 114 10.60 -2.46 13.80
C VAL A 114 10.76 -1.47 14.96
N ILE A 115 9.67 -0.86 15.42
CA ILE A 115 9.71 0.08 16.55
C ILE A 115 10.16 -0.62 17.83
N GLU A 116 9.63 -1.80 18.13
CA GLU A 116 10.02 -2.61 19.29
C GLU A 116 11.51 -2.99 19.27
N GLU A 117 12.05 -3.22 18.08
CA GLU A 117 13.48 -3.53 17.90
C GLU A 117 14.39 -2.32 18.12
N VAL A 118 13.95 -1.15 17.61
CA VAL A 118 14.82 0.03 17.48
C VAL A 118 14.78 0.93 18.71
N PHE A 119 13.66 0.91 19.45
CA PHE A 119 13.44 1.86 20.54
C PHE A 119 13.19 1.16 21.88
N SER A 120 13.89 1.68 22.90
CA SER A 120 13.51 1.48 24.30
C SER A 120 12.85 2.78 24.78
N THR A 121 11.57 2.74 25.14
CA THR A 121 10.77 3.93 25.41
C THR A 121 9.83 3.70 26.60
N PRO A 122 9.54 4.73 27.40
CA PRO A 122 8.50 4.68 28.43
C PRO A 122 7.08 4.77 27.85
N LEU A 123 6.95 5.16 26.57
CA LEU A 123 5.66 5.20 25.88
C LEU A 123 5.23 3.80 25.41
N PRO A 124 3.93 3.51 25.37
CA PRO A 124 3.44 2.37 24.62
C PRO A 124 3.91 2.47 23.16
N TYR A 125 4.43 1.38 22.59
CA TYR A 125 4.96 1.37 21.22
C TYR A 125 3.93 1.85 20.18
N ARG A 126 2.65 1.59 20.41
CA ARG A 126 1.56 2.09 19.58
C ARG A 126 1.51 3.62 19.57
N GLU A 127 1.60 4.28 20.73
CA GLU A 127 1.61 5.75 20.81
C GLU A 127 2.87 6.33 20.17
N LEU A 128 4.02 5.62 20.29
CA LEU A 128 5.24 6.00 19.59
C LEU A 128 5.05 5.92 18.06
N LYS A 129 4.37 4.88 17.55
CA LYS A 129 4.05 4.78 16.11
C LYS A 129 3.13 5.90 15.66
N GLU A 130 2.07 6.18 16.41
CA GLU A 130 1.12 7.26 16.13
C GLU A 130 1.84 8.63 16.11
N MET A 131 2.80 8.84 17.01
CA MET A 131 3.66 10.04 17.03
C MET A 131 4.57 10.12 15.79
N ILE A 132 5.19 9.02 15.39
CA ILE A 132 6.02 8.96 14.18
C ILE A 132 5.18 9.32 12.95
N ASP A 133 3.98 8.74 12.83
CA ASP A 133 3.08 9.00 11.72
C ASP A 133 2.61 10.46 11.70
N PHE A 134 2.27 11.01 12.85
CA PHE A 134 1.90 12.42 12.99
C PHE A 134 3.01 13.36 12.53
N ILE A 135 4.26 13.12 12.91
CA ILE A 135 5.39 13.94 12.46
C ILE A 135 5.64 13.79 10.96
N LYS A 136 5.55 12.57 10.41
CA LYS A 136 5.71 12.31 8.97
C LYS A 136 4.61 12.98 8.15
N ASP A 137 3.36 12.88 8.59
CA ASP A 137 2.22 13.52 7.93
C ASP A 137 2.32 15.05 8.02
N THR A 138 2.68 15.60 9.18
CA THR A 138 2.91 17.04 9.36
C THR A 138 4.00 17.57 8.44
N ARG A 139 5.10 16.82 8.27
CA ARG A 139 6.16 17.15 7.32
C ARG A 139 5.62 17.28 5.88
N LEU A 140 4.79 16.32 5.47
CA LEU A 140 4.14 16.31 4.15
C LEU A 140 3.20 17.51 3.99
N SER A 141 2.35 17.76 4.98
CA SER A 141 1.37 18.85 5.00
C SER A 141 2.04 20.24 4.95
N TYR A 142 3.21 20.39 5.58
CA TYR A 142 3.99 21.63 5.51
C TYR A 142 4.80 21.76 4.20
N GLY A 143 4.81 20.76 3.34
CA GLY A 143 5.58 20.74 2.09
C GLY A 143 7.09 20.63 2.28
N PHE A 144 7.56 20.18 3.45
CA PHE A 144 8.99 20.03 3.72
C PHE A 144 9.49 18.65 3.25
N VAL A 145 9.54 18.45 1.92
CA VAL A 145 10.00 17.19 1.33
C VAL A 145 11.13 17.47 0.35
N THR A 146 12.36 17.35 0.85
CA THR A 146 13.59 17.51 0.05
C THR A 146 14.46 16.26 0.18
N SER A 147 15.63 16.26 -0.46
CA SER A 147 16.59 15.17 -0.33
C SER A 147 17.15 15.01 1.09
N SER A 148 17.08 16.05 1.92
CA SER A 148 17.61 16.04 3.29
C SER A 148 16.50 15.80 4.34
N LEU A 149 16.24 14.54 4.66
CA LEU A 149 15.26 14.15 5.67
C LEU A 149 15.49 14.84 7.02
N LYS A 150 16.77 14.91 7.46
CA LYS A 150 17.14 15.53 8.74
C LYS A 150 16.77 17.02 8.78
N ARG A 151 17.11 17.76 7.71
CA ARG A 151 16.78 19.18 7.60
C ARG A 151 15.27 19.41 7.59
N ASP A 152 14.54 18.57 6.85
CA ASP A 152 13.09 18.68 6.71
C ASP A 152 12.38 18.41 8.04
N LEU A 153 12.77 17.37 8.76
CA LEU A 153 12.21 17.03 10.06
C LEU A 153 12.51 18.10 11.11
N ASN A 154 13.74 18.65 11.14
CA ASN A 154 14.06 19.76 12.04
C ASN A 154 13.21 21.01 11.75
N LYS A 155 12.96 21.33 10.47
CA LYS A 155 12.04 22.41 10.08
C LYS A 155 10.61 22.10 10.51
N THR A 156 10.18 20.84 10.35
CA THR A 156 8.85 20.37 10.75
C THR A 156 8.63 20.56 12.25
N ILE A 157 9.56 20.07 13.08
CA ILE A 157 9.45 20.22 14.54
C ILE A 157 9.46 21.68 14.95
N LYS A 158 10.34 22.51 14.37
CA LYS A 158 10.38 23.96 14.66
C LYS A 158 9.07 24.64 14.32
N LYS A 159 8.45 24.34 13.15
CA LYS A 159 7.16 24.92 12.77
C LYS A 159 6.05 24.36 13.65
N LEU A 160 6.03 23.07 13.95
CA LEU A 160 5.04 22.42 14.80
C LEU A 160 5.07 22.96 16.24
N SER A 161 6.23 23.34 16.77
CA SER A 161 6.35 23.97 18.10
C SER A 161 5.67 25.35 18.16
N ALA A 162 5.51 26.03 17.00
CA ALA A 162 4.81 27.30 16.87
C ALA A 162 3.34 27.13 16.47
N ASP A 163 2.97 26.00 15.88
CA ASP A 163 1.60 25.62 15.49
C ASP A 163 0.95 24.83 16.64
N THR A 164 0.53 25.56 17.65
CA THR A 164 -0.03 24.96 18.89
C THR A 164 -1.31 24.19 18.62
N ASP A 165 -2.14 24.64 17.69
CA ASP A 165 -3.45 24.05 17.43
C ASP A 165 -3.31 22.61 16.88
N ARG A 166 -2.43 22.41 15.88
CA ARG A 166 -2.16 21.07 15.32
C ARG A 166 -1.50 20.13 16.33
N LEU A 167 -0.57 20.65 17.12
CA LEU A 167 0.09 19.86 18.16
C LEU A 167 -0.89 19.48 19.28
N ASP A 168 -1.70 20.43 19.75
CA ASP A 168 -2.68 20.19 20.81
C ASP A 168 -3.81 19.27 20.36
N GLU A 169 -4.24 19.32 19.11
CA GLU A 169 -5.20 18.36 18.52
C GLU A 169 -4.66 16.91 18.63
N PHE A 170 -3.42 16.67 18.21
CA PHE A 170 -2.78 15.37 18.36
C PHE A 170 -2.67 14.95 19.83
N LEU A 171 -2.17 15.83 20.71
CA LEU A 171 -1.95 15.55 22.12
C LEU A 171 -3.25 15.30 22.91
N ASN A 172 -4.38 15.91 22.52
CA ASN A 172 -5.67 15.72 23.15
C ASN A 172 -6.23 14.30 22.95
N ASN A 173 -5.80 13.61 21.90
CA ASN A 173 -6.12 12.19 21.69
C ASN A 173 -5.32 11.27 22.62
N HIS A 174 -4.25 11.77 23.24
CA HIS A 174 -3.29 11.02 24.07
C HIS A 174 -3.24 11.55 25.52
N LYS A 175 -4.39 11.84 26.12
CA LYS A 175 -4.55 12.51 27.44
C LYS A 175 -3.64 11.95 28.53
N LYS A 176 -3.42 10.60 28.57
CA LYS A 176 -2.64 9.93 29.61
C LYS A 176 -1.13 10.25 29.55
N HIS A 177 -0.60 10.47 28.36
CA HIS A 177 0.84 10.70 28.17
C HIS A 177 1.13 12.04 27.47
N LYS A 178 0.18 13.00 27.53
CA LYS A 178 0.21 14.28 26.82
C LYS A 178 1.53 15.04 26.98
N ASP A 179 1.95 15.28 28.22
CA ASP A 179 3.16 16.07 28.52
C ASP A 179 4.44 15.34 28.09
N LEU A 180 4.48 14.01 28.26
CA LEU A 180 5.60 13.19 27.87
C LEU A 180 5.73 13.18 26.33
N LEU A 181 4.63 12.98 25.61
CA LEU A 181 4.60 13.03 24.14
C LEU A 181 5.03 14.40 23.62
N LYS A 182 4.53 15.49 24.20
CA LYS A 182 4.94 16.85 23.83
C LYS A 182 6.44 17.04 23.98
N THR A 183 7.00 16.60 25.11
CA THR A 183 8.44 16.68 25.39
C THR A 183 9.26 15.88 24.38
N ILE A 184 8.85 14.65 24.09
CA ILE A 184 9.54 13.78 23.13
C ILE A 184 9.44 14.34 21.71
N ILE A 185 8.27 14.81 21.26
CA ILE A 185 8.09 15.40 19.92
C ILE A 185 9.06 16.55 19.72
N ILE A 186 9.12 17.50 20.68
CA ILE A 186 9.91 18.70 20.54
C ILE A 186 11.42 18.41 20.57
N ASN A 187 11.86 17.55 21.50
CA ASN A 187 13.29 17.35 21.74
C ASN A 187 13.92 16.24 20.88
N GLU A 188 13.17 15.17 20.62
CA GLU A 188 13.69 13.94 20.00
C GLU A 188 12.92 13.50 18.76
N GLY A 189 11.76 14.09 18.47
CA GLY A 189 10.84 13.63 17.43
C GLY A 189 11.52 13.48 16.05
N ALA A 190 12.34 14.45 15.66
CA ALA A 190 13.10 14.37 14.41
C ALA A 190 14.06 13.17 14.37
N ASN A 191 14.82 12.94 15.45
CA ASN A 191 15.78 11.84 15.53
C ASN A 191 15.08 10.47 15.57
N ILE A 192 13.94 10.37 16.26
CA ILE A 192 13.14 9.15 16.29
C ILE A 192 12.64 8.79 14.90
N VAL A 193 12.06 9.74 14.15
CA VAL A 193 11.59 9.51 12.79
C VAL A 193 12.75 9.14 11.85
N ILE A 194 13.91 9.78 11.99
CA ILE A 194 15.11 9.45 11.20
C ILE A 194 15.55 8.00 11.47
N ARG A 195 15.69 7.59 12.73
CA ARG A 195 16.10 6.23 13.11
C ARG A 195 15.09 5.19 12.59
N TYR A 196 13.81 5.46 12.74
CA TYR A 196 12.75 4.60 12.23
C TYR A 196 12.84 4.44 10.70
N THR A 197 12.92 5.54 9.95
CA THR A 197 13.00 5.53 8.48
C THR A 197 14.24 4.78 7.98
N TYR A 198 15.38 4.96 8.64
CA TYR A 198 16.60 4.22 8.28
C TYR A 198 16.49 2.72 8.58
N SER A 199 15.78 2.36 9.64
CA SER A 199 15.54 0.95 9.96
C SER A 199 14.63 0.27 8.92
N LEU A 200 13.60 0.95 8.44
CA LEU A 200 12.79 0.46 7.31
C LEU A 200 13.65 0.27 6.05
N LYS A 201 14.45 1.28 5.69
CA LYS A 201 15.35 1.20 4.52
C LYS A 201 16.37 0.08 4.63
N LYS A 202 16.89 -0.23 5.82
CA LYS A 202 17.79 -1.37 6.06
C LYS A 202 17.13 -2.70 5.67
N TYR A 203 15.84 -2.85 5.93
CA TYR A 203 15.07 -4.02 5.54
C TYR A 203 14.54 -3.96 4.10
N GLY A 204 14.87 -2.91 3.35
CA GLY A 204 14.31 -2.70 2.01
C GLY A 204 12.79 -2.52 2.05
N ALA A 205 12.27 -1.86 3.08
CA ALA A 205 10.84 -1.68 3.31
C ALA A 205 10.44 -0.20 3.35
N LEU A 206 9.17 0.07 3.06
CA LEU A 206 8.50 1.37 3.19
C LEU A 206 7.19 1.18 3.94
N ASP A 207 6.79 2.17 4.74
CA ASP A 207 5.41 2.28 5.24
C ASP A 207 4.53 3.10 4.27
N PHE A 208 3.25 3.24 4.59
CA PHE A 208 2.29 3.95 3.73
C PHE A 208 2.64 5.43 3.52
N LEU A 209 3.09 6.13 4.56
CA LEU A 209 3.49 7.54 4.44
C LEU A 209 4.81 7.70 3.66
N ASP A 210 5.66 6.67 3.66
CA ASP A 210 6.86 6.67 2.83
C ASP A 210 6.53 6.59 1.34
N LEU A 211 5.44 5.93 0.94
CA LEU A 211 4.99 5.94 -0.46
C LEU A 211 4.69 7.37 -0.92
N ILE A 212 3.95 8.13 -0.11
CA ILE A 212 3.62 9.52 -0.43
C ILE A 212 4.88 10.40 -0.41
N SER A 213 5.71 10.26 0.64
CA SER A 213 6.95 11.04 0.80
C SER A 213 7.93 10.83 -0.35
N ASN A 214 8.17 9.57 -0.74
CA ASN A 214 9.10 9.27 -1.83
C ASN A 214 8.56 9.72 -3.18
N THR A 215 7.25 9.56 -3.44
CA THR A 215 6.64 10.07 -4.68
C THR A 215 6.71 11.60 -4.72
N THR A 216 6.46 12.29 -3.58
CA THR A 216 6.60 13.75 -3.49
C THR A 216 8.04 14.18 -3.78
N LEU A 217 9.02 13.45 -3.26
CA LEU A 217 10.44 13.72 -3.52
C LEU A 217 10.79 13.54 -5.00
N LEU A 218 10.31 12.47 -5.64
CA LEU A 218 10.48 12.24 -7.08
C LEU A 218 9.86 13.36 -7.91
N PHE A 219 8.70 13.85 -7.50
CA PHE A 219 7.98 14.94 -8.18
C PHE A 219 8.57 16.34 -7.94
N ASN A 220 9.66 16.46 -7.22
CA ASN A 220 10.51 17.66 -7.23
C ASN A 220 11.38 17.75 -8.49
N ASP A 221 11.56 16.64 -9.22
CA ASP A 221 12.16 16.64 -10.55
C ASP A 221 11.06 16.80 -11.63
N GLU A 222 11.05 17.96 -12.28
CA GLU A 222 10.08 18.23 -13.35
C GLU A 222 10.16 17.25 -14.52
N LYS A 223 11.32 16.63 -14.77
CA LYS A 223 11.46 15.61 -15.81
C LYS A 223 10.60 14.39 -15.50
N VAL A 224 10.63 13.92 -14.25
CA VAL A 224 9.80 12.79 -13.78
C VAL A 224 8.32 13.15 -13.90
N VAL A 225 7.94 14.33 -13.43
CA VAL A 225 6.54 14.81 -13.53
C VAL A 225 6.08 14.86 -14.98
N ASN A 226 6.87 15.47 -15.86
CA ASN A 226 6.52 15.61 -17.27
C ASN A 226 6.43 14.25 -17.98
N GLN A 227 7.28 13.29 -17.63
CA GLN A 227 7.23 11.94 -18.19
C GLN A 227 5.94 11.22 -17.81
N ILE A 228 5.52 11.33 -16.54
CA ILE A 228 4.30 10.69 -16.06
C ILE A 228 3.07 11.43 -16.61
N ALA A 229 3.07 12.76 -16.61
CA ALA A 229 1.98 13.57 -17.17
C ALA A 229 1.77 13.32 -18.67
N ALA A 230 2.83 13.11 -19.43
CA ALA A 230 2.73 12.82 -20.86
C ALA A 230 2.08 11.45 -21.18
N LYS A 231 2.06 10.55 -20.21
CA LYS A 231 1.45 9.22 -20.36
C LYS A 231 -0.08 9.31 -20.39
N TYR A 232 -0.69 10.15 -19.56
CA TYR A 232 -2.13 10.13 -19.35
C TYR A 232 -2.82 11.29 -20.07
N LYS A 233 -3.73 10.96 -20.98
CA LYS A 233 -4.64 11.91 -21.65
C LYS A 233 -5.93 12.14 -20.83
N TYR A 234 -6.37 11.12 -20.09
CA TYR A 234 -7.56 11.16 -19.26
C TYR A 234 -7.24 10.68 -17.85
N ILE A 235 -7.57 11.51 -16.85
CA ILE A 235 -7.44 11.18 -15.44
C ILE A 235 -8.82 11.32 -14.79
N ASN A 236 -9.31 10.21 -14.22
CA ASN A 236 -10.59 10.16 -13.53
C ASN A 236 -10.34 9.83 -12.06
N ILE A 237 -10.80 10.67 -11.14
CA ILE A 237 -10.65 10.47 -9.69
C ILE A 237 -12.03 10.29 -9.10
N ASP A 238 -12.30 9.10 -8.56
CA ASP A 238 -13.54 8.78 -7.85
C ASP A 238 -13.33 8.92 -6.33
N GLU A 239 -14.41 9.17 -5.61
CA GLU A 239 -14.44 9.34 -4.15
C GLU A 239 -13.48 10.45 -3.64
N ILE A 240 -13.49 11.62 -4.33
CA ILE A 240 -12.59 12.75 -4.01
C ILE A 240 -12.73 13.22 -2.56
N GLN A 241 -13.88 13.00 -1.91
CA GLN A 241 -14.10 13.36 -0.52
C GLN A 241 -13.23 12.58 0.47
N ASP A 242 -12.60 11.46 0.03
CA ASP A 242 -11.71 10.65 0.85
C ASP A 242 -10.23 10.95 0.60
N THR A 243 -9.94 11.76 -0.42
CA THR A 243 -8.59 12.18 -0.80
C THR A 243 -8.09 13.27 0.16
N SER A 244 -6.90 13.10 0.70
CA SER A 244 -6.26 14.16 1.50
C SER A 244 -5.76 15.30 0.60
N VAL A 245 -5.58 16.50 1.17
CA VAL A 245 -5.02 17.65 0.45
C VAL A 245 -3.61 17.34 -0.07
N VAL A 246 -2.83 16.57 0.69
CA VAL A 246 -1.47 16.15 0.28
C VAL A 246 -1.53 15.25 -0.95
N GLU A 247 -2.43 14.27 -0.95
CA GLU A 247 -2.63 13.36 -2.08
C GLU A 247 -3.12 14.10 -3.32
N TYR A 248 -4.08 15.01 -3.15
CA TYR A 248 -4.57 15.84 -4.26
C TYR A 248 -3.45 16.70 -4.85
N ASN A 249 -2.70 17.43 -4.03
CA ASN A 249 -1.60 18.27 -4.48
C ASN A 249 -0.50 17.47 -5.20
N LEU A 250 -0.30 16.20 -4.80
CA LEU A 250 0.65 15.32 -5.45
C LEU A 250 0.18 14.91 -6.85
N ILE A 251 -1.07 14.43 -6.97
CA ILE A 251 -1.61 13.99 -8.25
C ILE A 251 -1.86 15.15 -9.21
N GLU A 252 -2.18 16.33 -8.69
CA GLU A 252 -2.40 17.54 -9.48
C GLU A 252 -1.18 17.90 -10.33
N LYS A 253 0.04 17.59 -9.89
CA LYS A 253 1.28 17.86 -10.64
C LYS A 253 1.29 17.20 -12.03
N ILE A 254 0.55 16.10 -12.19
CA ILE A 254 0.47 15.37 -13.47
C ILE A 254 -0.75 15.70 -14.32
N PHE A 255 -1.60 16.66 -13.90
CA PHE A 255 -2.80 17.05 -14.66
C PHE A 255 -2.51 17.78 -15.99
N LYS A 256 -1.34 18.37 -16.12
CA LYS A 256 -0.88 19.33 -17.15
C LYS A 256 -1.63 19.33 -18.49
N ASN A 257 -1.70 18.22 -19.20
CA ASN A 257 -2.30 18.11 -20.54
C ASN A 257 -3.45 17.09 -20.58
N SER A 258 -3.98 16.71 -19.44
CA SER A 258 -4.99 15.67 -19.33
C SER A 258 -6.39 16.29 -19.22
N HIS A 259 -7.39 15.56 -19.69
CA HIS A 259 -8.80 15.83 -19.36
C HIS A 259 -9.13 15.20 -18.01
N ILE A 260 -9.50 16.03 -17.06
CA ILE A 260 -9.68 15.63 -15.66
C ILE A 260 -11.16 15.50 -15.34
N LEU A 261 -11.53 14.42 -14.67
CA LEU A 261 -12.82 14.27 -14.03
C LEU A 261 -12.61 14.01 -12.53
N LEU A 262 -13.09 14.92 -11.69
CA LEU A 262 -13.22 14.70 -10.24
C LEU A 262 -14.65 14.33 -9.91
N CYS A 263 -14.82 13.23 -9.16
CA CYS A 263 -16.13 12.71 -8.77
C CYS A 263 -16.19 12.44 -7.28
N GLY A 264 -17.29 12.84 -6.61
CA GLY A 264 -17.48 12.54 -5.20
C GLY A 264 -18.79 12.99 -4.60
N ASP A 265 -18.94 12.67 -3.32
CA ASP A 265 -20.07 13.07 -2.47
C ASP A 265 -19.55 13.76 -1.20
N THR A 266 -19.56 15.08 -1.17
CA THR A 266 -19.04 15.86 -0.04
C THR A 266 -19.73 15.57 1.29
N PHE A 267 -20.98 15.07 1.26
CA PHE A 267 -21.71 14.66 2.46
C PHE A 267 -21.27 13.31 3.02
N GLN A 268 -20.45 12.54 2.29
CA GLN A 268 -19.86 11.28 2.76
C GLN A 268 -18.41 11.43 3.21
N THR A 269 -17.95 12.62 3.56
CA THR A 269 -16.61 12.88 4.14
C THR A 269 -16.59 12.36 5.58
N ILE A 270 -15.97 11.21 5.81
CA ILE A 270 -15.86 10.58 7.14
C ILE A 270 -14.42 10.23 7.50
N TYR A 271 -13.45 10.82 6.79
CA TYR A 271 -12.02 10.66 7.00
C TYR A 271 -11.30 12.02 7.16
N GLU A 272 -12.00 13.04 7.72
CA GLU A 272 -11.40 14.36 8.01
C GLU A 272 -10.16 14.22 8.90
N TRP A 273 -10.19 13.29 9.85
CA TRP A 273 -9.07 12.94 10.71
C TRP A 273 -7.82 12.42 9.96
N ARG A 274 -7.94 12.02 8.68
CA ARG A 274 -6.84 11.69 7.77
C ARG A 274 -6.38 12.86 6.91
N GLY A 275 -6.87 14.07 7.17
CA GLY A 275 -6.54 15.28 6.40
C GLY A 275 -7.32 15.42 5.09
N SER A 276 -8.42 14.69 4.90
CA SER A 276 -9.32 14.94 3.77
C SER A 276 -10.06 16.26 3.97
N SER A 277 -10.06 17.09 2.92
CA SER A 277 -10.75 18.38 2.88
C SER A 277 -11.37 18.59 1.50
N PRO A 278 -12.51 17.94 1.22
CA PRO A 278 -13.12 17.99 -0.10
C PRO A 278 -13.48 19.40 -0.55
N THR A 279 -13.90 20.26 0.36
CA THR A 279 -14.23 21.66 0.04
C THR A 279 -13.01 22.39 -0.51
N SER A 280 -11.86 22.30 0.17
CA SER A 280 -10.62 22.92 -0.28
C SER A 280 -10.15 22.39 -1.64
N ILE A 281 -10.29 21.08 -1.87
CA ILE A 281 -9.91 20.43 -3.14
C ILE A 281 -10.85 20.89 -4.26
N VAL A 282 -12.16 20.89 -4.01
CA VAL A 282 -13.18 21.31 -4.98
C VAL A 282 -12.99 22.78 -5.37
N ASP A 283 -12.77 23.65 -4.40
CA ASP A 283 -12.54 25.08 -4.64
C ASP A 283 -11.25 25.33 -5.43
N ASN A 284 -10.16 24.64 -5.07
CA ASN A 284 -8.90 24.69 -5.83
C ASN A 284 -9.13 24.25 -7.29
N PHE A 285 -9.81 23.11 -7.49
CA PHE A 285 -10.08 22.58 -8.82
C PHE A 285 -10.94 23.51 -9.66
N LYS A 286 -12.01 24.10 -9.08
CA LYS A 286 -12.86 25.09 -9.76
C LYS A 286 -12.06 26.30 -10.20
N ASN A 287 -11.30 26.89 -9.29
CA ASN A 287 -10.55 28.13 -9.54
C ASN A 287 -9.44 27.95 -10.59
N LYS A 288 -8.83 26.76 -10.63
CA LYS A 288 -7.65 26.51 -11.48
C LYS A 288 -8.00 25.92 -12.85
N TYR A 289 -9.06 25.11 -12.93
CA TYR A 289 -9.36 24.33 -14.11
C TYR A 289 -10.70 24.65 -14.79
N ASP A 290 -11.51 25.56 -14.25
CA ASP A 290 -12.83 25.96 -14.77
C ASP A 290 -13.65 24.78 -15.32
N PRO A 291 -13.99 23.76 -14.49
CA PRO A 291 -14.62 22.55 -14.94
C PRO A 291 -16.11 22.76 -15.26
N VAL A 292 -16.66 21.88 -16.09
CA VAL A 292 -18.13 21.71 -16.18
C VAL A 292 -18.62 21.09 -14.88
N GLU A 293 -19.43 21.82 -14.14
CA GLU A 293 -20.05 21.33 -12.90
C GLU A 293 -21.35 20.57 -13.22
N ILE A 294 -21.41 19.31 -12.81
CA ILE A 294 -22.59 18.47 -12.99
C ILE A 294 -22.96 17.86 -11.64
N SER A 295 -24.23 18.00 -11.25
CA SER A 295 -24.75 17.38 -10.01
C SER A 295 -25.81 16.34 -10.33
N PHE A 296 -25.64 15.12 -9.79
CA PHE A 296 -26.63 14.06 -9.95
C PHE A 296 -27.74 14.16 -8.90
N ASP A 297 -28.97 14.16 -9.34
CA ASP A 297 -30.19 14.38 -8.56
C ASP A 297 -31.10 13.13 -8.46
N LYS A 298 -30.75 12.02 -9.13
CA LYS A 298 -31.57 10.80 -9.13
C LYS A 298 -30.89 9.63 -8.46
N ASN A 299 -31.50 9.11 -7.38
CA ASN A 299 -31.06 7.91 -6.71
C ASN A 299 -31.71 6.66 -7.30
N TYR A 300 -30.89 5.68 -7.69
CA TYR A 300 -31.31 4.41 -8.29
C TYR A 300 -31.24 3.22 -7.31
N ARG A 301 -30.74 3.46 -6.11
CA ARG A 301 -30.43 2.41 -5.13
C ARG A 301 -31.60 2.13 -4.19
N ALA A 302 -32.11 3.17 -3.55
CA ALA A 302 -33.01 3.07 -2.40
C ALA A 302 -34.48 3.34 -2.76
N THR A 303 -35.40 2.84 -1.94
CA THR A 303 -36.83 3.16 -2.02
C THR A 303 -37.08 4.66 -1.86
N LYS A 304 -38.24 5.14 -2.36
CA LYS A 304 -38.60 6.57 -2.29
C LYS A 304 -38.51 7.11 -0.86
N ARG A 305 -39.06 6.37 0.12
CA ARG A 305 -39.13 6.81 1.51
C ARG A 305 -37.75 6.92 2.16
N LEU A 306 -36.85 5.97 1.90
CA LEU A 306 -35.47 6.03 2.41
C LEU A 306 -34.70 7.21 1.78
N THR A 307 -34.86 7.44 0.47
CA THR A 307 -34.24 8.58 -0.20
C THR A 307 -34.76 9.91 0.35
N GLN A 308 -36.07 10.06 0.54
CA GLN A 308 -36.67 11.26 1.12
C GLN A 308 -36.17 11.51 2.55
N CYS A 309 -36.16 10.44 3.37
CA CYS A 309 -35.65 10.54 4.75
C CYS A 309 -34.20 11.02 4.79
N ALA A 310 -33.31 10.44 3.95
CA ALA A 310 -31.90 10.83 3.87
C ALA A 310 -31.73 12.27 3.34
N THR A 311 -32.54 12.68 2.37
CA THR A 311 -32.52 14.05 1.81
C THR A 311 -32.98 15.09 2.85
N GLU A 312 -34.10 14.84 3.54
CA GLU A 312 -34.57 15.75 4.60
C GLU A 312 -33.59 15.80 5.79
N TYR A 313 -32.95 14.68 6.11
CA TYR A 313 -31.86 14.65 7.09
C TYR A 313 -30.74 15.61 6.68
N LEU A 314 -30.26 15.54 5.42
CA LEU A 314 -29.21 16.45 4.92
C LEU A 314 -29.62 17.92 5.02
N HIS A 315 -30.85 18.28 4.64
CA HIS A 315 -31.34 19.65 4.75
C HIS A 315 -31.33 20.18 6.19
N LYS A 316 -31.60 19.32 7.17
CA LYS A 316 -31.53 19.70 8.59
C LYS A 316 -30.10 19.71 9.14
N ALA A 317 -29.27 18.77 8.72
CA ALA A 317 -27.90 18.61 9.21
C ALA A 317 -26.94 19.64 8.60
N PHE A 318 -27.10 19.95 7.30
CA PHE A 318 -26.18 20.77 6.48
C PHE A 318 -26.92 21.76 5.58
N PRO A 319 -27.72 22.68 6.10
CA PRO A 319 -28.60 23.52 5.28
C PRO A 319 -27.86 24.36 4.25
N VAL A 320 -26.71 24.93 4.59
CA VAL A 320 -25.90 25.77 3.70
C VAL A 320 -25.24 24.95 2.60
N GLU A 321 -24.60 23.83 2.94
CA GLU A 321 -23.93 22.98 1.96
C GLU A 321 -24.92 22.37 0.95
N VAL A 322 -26.09 21.94 1.42
CA VAL A 322 -27.15 21.41 0.55
C VAL A 322 -27.66 22.45 -0.42
N ALA A 323 -27.89 23.69 0.03
CA ALA A 323 -28.31 24.80 -0.84
C ALA A 323 -27.30 25.08 -1.96
N ASN A 324 -26.00 24.88 -1.69
CA ASN A 324 -24.94 25.12 -2.66
C ASN A 324 -24.71 23.94 -3.63
N THR A 325 -24.94 22.68 -3.18
CA THR A 325 -24.52 21.49 -3.93
C THR A 325 -25.69 20.69 -4.52
N LEU A 326 -26.84 20.64 -3.86
CA LEU A 326 -28.02 19.87 -4.25
C LEU A 326 -29.23 20.78 -4.55
N LYS A 327 -29.07 21.79 -5.37
CA LYS A 327 -30.08 22.82 -5.65
C LYS A 327 -31.46 22.27 -6.00
N GLU A 328 -31.54 21.13 -6.69
CA GLU A 328 -32.80 20.50 -7.11
C GLU A 328 -33.26 19.38 -6.14
N GLY A 329 -32.49 19.14 -5.05
CA GLY A 329 -32.71 18.01 -4.13
C GLY A 329 -32.39 16.65 -4.76
N LEU A 330 -32.47 15.58 -3.94
CA LEU A 330 -32.28 14.20 -4.38
C LEU A 330 -33.63 13.49 -4.49
N SER A 331 -33.98 13.02 -5.67
CA SER A 331 -35.20 12.25 -5.94
C SER A 331 -34.93 10.78 -6.18
N SER A 332 -35.81 9.88 -5.75
CA SER A 332 -35.68 8.46 -6.02
C SER A 332 -36.28 8.08 -7.38
N ASN A 333 -35.52 7.31 -8.16
CA ASN A 333 -36.01 6.69 -9.39
C ASN A 333 -36.69 5.31 -9.11
N SER A 334 -36.73 4.85 -7.87
CA SER A 334 -37.38 3.59 -7.51
C SER A 334 -38.89 3.67 -7.73
N PRO A 335 -39.52 2.64 -8.31
CA PRO A 335 -40.99 2.54 -8.35
C PRO A 335 -41.57 2.25 -6.94
N VAL A 336 -40.79 1.73 -6.02
CA VAL A 336 -41.19 1.28 -4.69
C VAL A 336 -41.18 2.45 -3.69
N LEU A 337 -42.31 2.69 -3.04
CA LEU A 337 -42.40 3.69 -1.97
C LEU A 337 -41.54 3.34 -0.77
N GLY A 338 -41.50 2.07 -0.38
CA GLY A 338 -40.84 1.58 0.80
C GLY A 338 -41.65 1.68 2.08
N GLU A 339 -41.27 0.94 3.12
CA GLU A 339 -41.91 0.96 4.42
C GLU A 339 -41.34 2.06 5.31
N LYS A 340 -42.09 2.44 6.37
CA LYS A 340 -41.55 3.26 7.46
C LYS A 340 -40.44 2.53 8.18
N ILE A 341 -39.54 3.28 8.77
CA ILE A 341 -38.36 2.79 9.51
C ILE A 341 -38.79 2.33 10.91
N PRO A 342 -38.77 1.02 11.25
CA PRO A 342 -39.05 0.57 12.60
C PRO A 342 -37.96 1.11 13.57
N PHE A 343 -38.43 1.83 14.60
CA PHE A 343 -37.55 2.36 15.65
C PHE A 343 -37.88 1.66 16.98
N HIS A 344 -36.90 0.97 17.55
CA HIS A 344 -37.07 0.17 18.77
C HIS A 344 -36.22 0.69 19.92
N VAL A 345 -36.83 0.71 21.09
CA VAL A 345 -36.18 1.09 22.35
C VAL A 345 -36.11 -0.15 23.23
N SER A 346 -34.91 -0.63 23.43
CA SER A 346 -34.60 -1.79 24.27
C SER A 346 -34.21 -1.38 25.68
N GLY A 347 -34.48 -2.29 26.66
CA GLY A 347 -34.00 -2.08 28.03
C GLY A 347 -32.47 -2.17 28.12
N ASN A 348 -31.85 -3.12 27.42
CA ASN A 348 -30.40 -3.31 27.41
C ASN A 348 -29.93 -3.92 26.07
N THR A 349 -28.62 -4.06 25.90
CA THR A 349 -28.00 -4.58 24.66
C THR A 349 -28.44 -6.02 24.32
N GLY A 350 -28.71 -6.87 25.32
CA GLY A 350 -29.20 -8.24 25.10
C GLY A 350 -30.67 -8.26 24.56
N GLN A 351 -31.52 -7.35 25.05
CA GLN A 351 -32.89 -7.19 24.52
C GLN A 351 -32.87 -6.55 23.13
N GLU A 352 -31.95 -5.63 22.85
CA GLU A 352 -31.73 -5.07 21.50
C GLU A 352 -31.31 -6.17 20.52
N ALA A 353 -30.33 -7.01 20.91
CA ALA A 353 -29.91 -8.17 20.11
C ALA A 353 -31.06 -9.12 19.83
N LYS A 354 -31.93 -9.40 20.83
CA LYS A 354 -33.12 -10.25 20.70
C LYS A 354 -34.11 -9.66 19.69
N TRP A 355 -34.33 -8.33 19.72
CA TRP A 355 -35.22 -7.68 18.78
C TRP A 355 -34.65 -7.72 17.36
N ILE A 356 -33.37 -7.41 17.17
CA ILE A 356 -32.69 -7.48 15.86
C ILE A 356 -32.78 -8.89 15.30
N TYR A 357 -32.46 -9.91 16.09
CA TYR A 357 -32.57 -11.31 15.68
C TYR A 357 -34.00 -11.68 15.23
N LYS A 358 -35.02 -11.28 16.01
CA LYS A 358 -36.43 -11.49 15.65
C LYS A 358 -36.79 -10.84 14.30
N GLN A 359 -36.32 -9.62 14.04
CA GLN A 359 -36.58 -8.94 12.78
C GLN A 359 -35.88 -9.66 11.62
N ILE A 360 -34.62 -10.13 11.80
CA ILE A 360 -33.92 -10.91 10.78
C ILE A 360 -34.66 -12.22 10.50
N MET A 361 -35.14 -12.91 11.53
CA MET A 361 -35.86 -14.17 11.39
C MET A 361 -37.22 -14.00 10.70
N SER A 362 -37.85 -12.83 10.80
CA SER A 362 -39.08 -12.50 10.10
C SER A 362 -38.92 -12.29 8.59
N LEU A 363 -37.67 -12.11 8.13
CA LEU A 363 -37.37 -12.04 6.70
C LEU A 363 -37.40 -13.43 6.05
N PRO A 364 -37.80 -13.52 4.76
CA PRO A 364 -37.73 -14.77 4.02
C PRO A 364 -36.30 -15.37 4.11
N PRO A 365 -36.14 -16.70 4.21
CA PRO A 365 -34.81 -17.32 4.39
C PRO A 365 -33.76 -16.88 3.38
N GLY A 366 -34.12 -16.70 2.09
CA GLY A 366 -33.23 -16.23 1.03
C GLY A 366 -32.83 -14.75 1.16
N GLU A 367 -33.58 -13.93 1.88
CA GLU A 367 -33.35 -12.51 2.07
C GLU A 367 -32.51 -12.21 3.32
N ARG A 368 -32.49 -13.10 4.33
CA ARG A 368 -31.74 -12.88 5.59
C ARG A 368 -30.31 -12.55 5.39
N ARG A 369 -29.63 -13.25 4.45
CA ARG A 369 -28.19 -13.04 4.13
C ARG A 369 -27.90 -11.70 3.43
N LYS A 370 -28.93 -10.95 3.00
CA LYS A 370 -28.82 -9.61 2.44
C LYS A 370 -28.91 -8.51 3.50
N SER A 371 -28.85 -8.90 4.78
CA SER A 371 -28.90 -8.03 5.95
C SER A 371 -27.49 -7.66 6.42
N CYS A 372 -27.37 -6.50 7.05
CA CYS A 372 -26.18 -6.06 7.74
C CYS A 372 -26.54 -5.33 9.05
N ILE A 373 -25.76 -5.52 10.08
CA ILE A 373 -25.89 -4.79 11.34
C ILE A 373 -24.80 -3.72 11.38
N LEU A 374 -25.20 -2.45 11.49
CA LEU A 374 -24.31 -1.31 11.55
C LEU A 374 -24.27 -0.70 12.95
N THR A 375 -23.10 -0.36 13.43
CA THR A 375 -22.90 0.42 14.65
C THR A 375 -21.84 1.50 14.45
N ARG A 376 -21.68 2.39 15.43
CA ARG A 376 -20.67 3.46 15.35
C ARG A 376 -19.26 2.99 15.70
N ASN A 377 -19.10 2.01 16.58
CA ASN A 377 -17.78 1.58 17.07
C ASN A 377 -17.69 0.07 17.34
N ASN A 378 -16.46 -0.45 17.28
CA ASN A 378 -16.16 -1.87 17.44
C ASN A 378 -16.53 -2.42 18.83
N ASN A 379 -16.42 -1.62 19.88
CA ASN A 379 -16.82 -2.05 21.23
C ASN A 379 -18.31 -2.41 21.30
N TYR A 380 -19.14 -1.69 20.56
CA TYR A 380 -20.55 -2.02 20.47
C TYR A 380 -20.79 -3.28 19.62
N ASN A 381 -20.07 -3.40 18.49
CA ASN A 381 -20.09 -4.60 17.65
C ASN A 381 -19.77 -5.87 18.45
N ILE A 382 -18.69 -5.85 19.25
CA ILE A 382 -18.27 -6.98 20.09
C ILE A 382 -19.39 -7.35 21.09
N SER A 383 -19.94 -6.35 21.78
CA SER A 383 -21.01 -6.56 22.78
C SER A 383 -22.25 -7.15 22.13
N LEU A 384 -22.69 -6.60 21.00
CA LEU A 384 -23.86 -7.03 20.27
C LEU A 384 -23.68 -8.42 19.64
N SER A 385 -22.52 -8.68 19.04
CA SER A 385 -22.16 -9.98 18.45
C SER A 385 -22.21 -11.11 19.47
N LYS A 386 -21.69 -10.87 20.69
CA LYS A 386 -21.73 -11.85 21.79
C LYS A 386 -23.18 -12.24 22.14
N GLU A 387 -24.08 -11.28 22.23
CA GLU A 387 -25.48 -11.57 22.54
C GLU A 387 -26.21 -12.22 21.36
N LEU A 388 -25.98 -11.79 20.13
CA LEU A 388 -26.59 -12.41 18.95
C LEU A 388 -26.13 -13.86 18.74
N ARG A 389 -24.86 -14.18 18.97
CA ARG A 389 -24.37 -15.58 18.90
C ARG A 389 -25.02 -16.48 19.92
N LYS A 390 -25.26 -15.99 21.17
CA LYS A 390 -25.99 -16.75 22.20
C LYS A 390 -27.46 -17.04 21.80
N ILE A 391 -28.13 -16.05 21.24
CA ILE A 391 -29.55 -16.13 20.86
C ILE A 391 -29.75 -17.02 19.64
N SER A 392 -28.84 -16.89 18.64
CA SER A 392 -28.93 -17.60 17.37
C SER A 392 -28.71 -19.11 17.49
N ASN A 393 -27.98 -19.57 18.52
CA ASN A 393 -27.63 -20.99 18.73
C ASN A 393 -27.18 -21.71 17.42
N GLY A 394 -26.54 -20.99 16.50
CA GLY A 394 -26.04 -21.52 15.21
C GLY A 394 -27.04 -21.52 14.05
N GLU A 395 -28.29 -21.13 14.26
CA GLU A 395 -29.30 -21.04 13.17
C GLU A 395 -28.99 -19.95 12.15
N VAL A 396 -28.41 -18.83 12.61
CA VAL A 396 -27.91 -17.74 11.76
C VAL A 396 -26.48 -17.44 12.15
N ASN A 397 -25.59 -17.40 11.17
CA ASN A 397 -24.18 -17.09 11.40
C ASN A 397 -23.94 -15.59 11.27
N PHE A 398 -23.46 -14.97 12.34
CA PHE A 398 -23.03 -13.59 12.37
C PHE A 398 -21.50 -13.48 12.24
N ALA A 399 -21.03 -12.56 11.40
CA ALA A 399 -19.61 -12.26 11.25
C ALA A 399 -19.28 -10.89 11.84
N LEU A 400 -18.49 -10.86 12.89
CA LEU A 400 -17.90 -9.62 13.39
C LEU A 400 -16.71 -9.26 12.52
N ILE A 401 -16.70 -8.08 11.89
CA ILE A 401 -15.63 -7.72 10.94
C ILE A 401 -14.30 -7.36 11.62
N ASP A 402 -14.25 -7.09 12.92
CA ASP A 402 -12.97 -6.99 13.63
C ASP A 402 -12.19 -8.32 13.71
N ASP A 403 -12.89 -9.47 13.68
CA ASP A 403 -12.27 -10.78 13.49
C ASP A 403 -11.78 -11.00 12.05
N THR A 404 -11.95 -10.04 11.14
CA THR A 404 -11.86 -10.21 9.69
C THR A 404 -10.88 -9.27 8.97
N LYS A 405 -9.92 -8.71 9.66
CA LYS A 405 -8.70 -8.24 8.98
C LYS A 405 -7.93 -9.48 8.54
N PHE A 406 -8.46 -10.14 7.50
CA PHE A 406 -8.01 -11.45 7.04
C PHE A 406 -6.51 -11.50 6.80
N PHE A 407 -5.97 -10.52 6.09
CA PHE A 407 -4.54 -10.43 5.85
C PHE A 407 -3.73 -10.13 7.12
N ARG A 408 -4.38 -9.73 8.23
CA ARG A 408 -3.77 -9.54 9.56
C ARG A 408 -3.93 -10.74 10.48
N LYS A 409 -4.62 -11.80 10.06
CA LYS A 409 -4.70 -13.04 10.83
C LYS A 409 -3.32 -13.67 10.92
N LYS A 410 -2.99 -14.19 12.11
CA LYS A 410 -1.65 -14.70 12.43
C LYS A 410 -1.14 -15.68 11.38
N GLU A 411 -1.94 -16.71 11.05
CA GLU A 411 -1.60 -17.76 10.10
C GLU A 411 -1.44 -17.24 8.65
N VAL A 412 -2.21 -16.23 8.26
CA VAL A 412 -2.10 -15.58 6.96
C VAL A 412 -0.85 -14.71 6.90
N LYS A 413 -0.58 -13.92 7.93
CA LYS A 413 0.64 -13.13 8.06
C LYS A 413 1.90 -14.00 8.09
N ASP A 414 1.82 -15.16 8.68
CA ASP A 414 2.94 -16.10 8.67
C ASP A 414 3.26 -16.57 7.25
N ILE A 415 2.24 -16.85 6.41
CA ILE A 415 2.46 -17.14 4.99
C ILE A 415 2.99 -15.91 4.25
N ILE A 416 2.41 -14.72 4.48
CA ILE A 416 2.88 -13.46 3.85
C ILE A 416 4.36 -13.20 4.17
N ALA A 417 4.84 -13.55 5.36
CA ALA A 417 6.26 -13.41 5.69
C ALA A 417 7.17 -14.24 4.76
N PHE A 418 6.77 -15.46 4.37
CA PHE A 418 7.51 -16.23 3.37
C PHE A 418 7.47 -15.57 1.98
N LEU A 419 6.32 -15.00 1.58
CA LEU A 419 6.20 -14.28 0.31
C LEU A 419 7.11 -13.04 0.30
N LYS A 420 7.12 -12.26 1.39
CA LYS A 420 7.98 -11.08 1.54
C LYS A 420 9.46 -11.46 1.49
N LEU A 421 9.86 -12.52 2.20
CA LEU A 421 11.25 -12.98 2.21
C LEU A 421 11.68 -13.53 0.84
N ALA A 422 10.77 -14.16 0.09
CA ALA A 422 11.03 -14.62 -1.28
C ALA A 422 11.24 -13.45 -2.27
N ILE A 423 10.53 -12.33 -2.07
CA ILE A 423 10.67 -11.10 -2.87
C ILE A 423 11.96 -10.36 -2.49
N ASN A 424 12.18 -10.20 -1.18
CA ASN A 424 13.29 -9.44 -0.62
C ASN A 424 14.04 -10.26 0.45
N HIS A 425 15.16 -10.86 0.06
CA HIS A 425 16.01 -11.67 0.94
C HIS A 425 16.64 -10.88 2.10
N TYR A 426 16.57 -9.55 2.09
CA TYR A 426 17.06 -8.69 3.17
C TYR A 426 16.00 -8.41 4.25
N ASP A 427 14.77 -8.94 4.11
CA ASP A 427 13.68 -8.73 5.06
C ASP A 427 13.90 -9.51 6.37
N GLY A 428 14.63 -8.89 7.29
CA GLY A 428 14.87 -9.45 8.62
C GLY A 428 13.61 -9.58 9.46
N THR A 429 12.60 -8.73 9.24
CA THR A 429 11.33 -8.79 9.98
C THR A 429 10.52 -10.01 9.56
N ALA A 430 10.44 -10.29 8.26
CA ALA A 430 9.82 -11.50 7.76
C ALA A 430 10.54 -12.76 8.26
N LEU A 431 11.87 -12.77 8.22
CA LEU A 431 12.66 -13.91 8.72
C LEU A 431 12.44 -14.15 10.22
N LYS A 432 12.44 -13.12 11.05
CA LYS A 432 12.16 -13.22 12.50
C LYS A 432 10.75 -13.78 12.74
N ARG A 433 9.76 -13.36 11.98
CA ARG A 433 8.42 -13.91 12.06
C ARG A 433 8.40 -15.41 11.71
N ILE A 434 9.06 -15.81 10.64
CA ILE A 434 9.21 -17.23 10.24
C ILE A 434 9.87 -18.04 11.37
N ILE A 435 10.94 -17.54 11.96
CA ILE A 435 11.63 -18.19 13.08
C ILE A 435 10.69 -18.39 14.28
N ARG A 436 9.90 -17.39 14.62
CA ARG A 436 8.93 -17.43 15.73
C ARG A 436 7.77 -18.39 15.46
N THR A 437 7.37 -18.54 14.21
CA THR A 437 6.28 -19.46 13.79
C THR A 437 6.76 -20.90 13.78
N LEU A 438 7.98 -21.13 13.31
CA LEU A 438 8.55 -22.44 13.11
C LEU A 438 9.49 -22.80 14.28
N ASN A 439 9.33 -23.98 14.87
CA ASN A 439 10.17 -24.39 15.99
C ASN A 439 11.53 -24.94 15.52
N TYR A 440 12.49 -24.04 15.26
CA TYR A 440 13.89 -24.39 14.92
C TYR A 440 14.84 -24.31 16.12
N ASN A 441 14.35 -24.18 17.35
CA ASN A 441 15.18 -23.97 18.56
C ASN A 441 16.04 -22.69 18.51
N ILE A 442 15.54 -21.66 17.82
CA ILE A 442 16.12 -20.31 17.78
C ILE A 442 15.28 -19.43 18.70
N ASP A 443 15.82 -19.11 19.87
CA ASP A 443 15.12 -18.33 20.88
C ASP A 443 15.22 -16.80 20.65
N GLU A 444 14.35 -16.03 21.31
CA GLU A 444 14.31 -14.59 21.22
C GLU A 444 15.59 -13.92 21.71
N ASN A 445 16.28 -14.51 22.70
CA ASN A 445 17.55 -13.99 23.22
C ASN A 445 18.65 -14.05 22.14
N LEU A 446 18.65 -15.12 21.32
CA LEU A 446 19.59 -15.22 20.20
C LEU A 446 19.26 -14.19 19.11
N ILE A 447 17.98 -13.98 18.79
CA ILE A 447 17.54 -12.96 17.85
C ILE A 447 18.01 -11.58 18.32
N GLN A 448 17.72 -11.21 19.57
CA GLN A 448 18.14 -9.94 20.16
C GLN A 448 19.66 -9.77 20.18
N LYS A 449 20.39 -10.84 20.47
CA LYS A 449 21.86 -10.84 20.42
C LYS A 449 22.37 -10.52 19.01
N ILE A 450 21.79 -11.13 17.97
CA ILE A 450 22.18 -10.87 16.57
C ILE A 450 21.80 -9.44 16.14
N GLU A 451 20.73 -8.87 16.67
CA GLU A 451 20.33 -7.49 16.40
C GLU A 451 21.08 -6.44 17.26
N SER A 452 21.98 -6.88 18.12
CA SER A 452 22.79 -5.94 18.95
C SER A 452 23.81 -5.15 18.10
N GLU A 453 24.24 -4.00 18.64
CA GLU A 453 25.27 -3.15 18.04
C GLU A 453 26.58 -3.91 17.76
N GLN A 454 26.88 -4.97 18.53
CA GLN A 454 28.05 -5.80 18.29
C GLN A 454 28.03 -6.47 16.91
N TYR A 455 26.87 -6.98 16.48
CA TYR A 455 26.69 -7.62 15.17
C TYR A 455 26.51 -6.58 14.07
N LYS A 456 25.72 -5.53 14.32
CA LYS A 456 25.51 -4.43 13.36
C LYS A 456 26.84 -3.77 12.97
N ASN A 457 27.68 -3.45 13.95
CA ASN A 457 29.00 -2.87 13.71
C ASN A 457 30.01 -3.83 13.04
N ALA A 458 29.69 -5.13 12.94
CA ALA A 458 30.43 -6.09 12.15
C ALA A 458 29.85 -6.27 10.72
N GLY A 459 28.80 -5.54 10.38
CA GLY A 459 28.08 -5.65 9.11
C GLY A 459 27.25 -6.93 8.98
N ILE A 460 26.85 -7.57 10.10
CA ILE A 460 26.03 -8.79 10.12
C ILE A 460 24.56 -8.42 10.25
N ALA A 461 23.72 -9.05 9.43
CA ALA A 461 22.27 -9.06 9.55
C ALA A 461 21.78 -10.48 9.86
N ILE A 462 20.58 -10.60 10.46
CA ILE A 462 19.99 -11.92 10.76
C ILE A 462 19.81 -12.76 9.48
N THR A 463 19.56 -12.11 8.34
CA THR A 463 19.42 -12.79 7.03
C THR A 463 20.71 -13.42 6.52
N ASP A 464 21.88 -13.05 7.05
CA ASP A 464 23.16 -13.70 6.68
C ASP A 464 23.24 -15.15 7.19
N PHE A 465 22.48 -15.47 8.24
CA PHE A 465 22.38 -16.83 8.79
C PHE A 465 21.52 -17.80 7.95
N ILE A 466 20.92 -17.32 6.85
CA ILE A 466 20.26 -18.16 5.86
C ILE A 466 20.92 -18.08 4.47
N ASP A 467 21.93 -17.23 4.28
CA ASP A 467 22.71 -17.12 3.06
C ASP A 467 23.70 -18.27 2.93
N LYS A 468 23.62 -19.04 1.84
CA LYS A 468 24.47 -20.22 1.60
C LYS A 468 25.98 -19.92 1.67
N ASN A 469 26.40 -18.79 1.07
CA ASN A 469 27.80 -18.41 1.01
C ASN A 469 28.29 -17.88 2.37
N ALA A 470 27.46 -17.07 3.05
CA ALA A 470 27.77 -16.55 4.37
C ALA A 470 27.96 -17.67 5.41
N ILE A 471 27.07 -18.68 5.40
CA ILE A 471 27.16 -19.83 6.31
C ILE A 471 28.40 -20.67 6.00
N LYS A 472 28.63 -21.00 4.74
CA LYS A 472 29.76 -21.85 4.30
C LYS A 472 31.10 -21.25 4.75
N ASN A 473 31.25 -19.94 4.63
CA ASN A 473 32.52 -19.23 4.87
C ASN A 473 32.57 -18.61 6.29
N ASN A 474 31.47 -18.66 7.05
CA ASN A 474 31.27 -17.89 8.29
C ASN A 474 31.49 -16.39 8.08
N ASP A 475 31.29 -15.90 6.88
CA ASP A 475 31.45 -14.51 6.48
C ASP A 475 30.75 -14.24 5.16
N LYS A 476 29.86 -13.26 5.12
CA LYS A 476 29.18 -12.87 3.89
C LYS A 476 30.13 -12.41 2.79
N TYR A 477 31.22 -11.75 3.16
CA TYR A 477 32.13 -11.08 2.24
C TYR A 477 33.42 -11.85 1.92
N GLU A 478 33.61 -13.03 2.48
CA GLU A 478 34.82 -13.84 2.22
C GLU A 478 35.02 -14.08 0.74
N LEU A 479 33.97 -14.52 0.06
CA LEU A 479 34.04 -14.79 -1.38
C LEU A 479 34.35 -13.52 -2.18
N LEU A 480 33.82 -12.35 -1.78
CA LEU A 480 34.11 -11.08 -2.44
C LEU A 480 35.60 -10.71 -2.32
N GLU A 481 36.17 -10.88 -1.12
CA GLU A 481 37.58 -10.61 -0.90
C GLU A 481 38.49 -11.55 -1.69
N GLU A 482 38.18 -12.85 -1.70
CA GLU A 482 38.92 -13.85 -2.49
C GLU A 482 38.86 -13.56 -3.98
N GLU A 483 37.69 -13.23 -4.51
CA GLU A 483 37.51 -12.94 -5.93
C GLU A 483 38.17 -11.62 -6.35
N LEU A 484 38.23 -10.63 -5.45
CA LEU A 484 39.00 -9.40 -5.70
C LEU A 484 40.50 -9.69 -5.75
N LEU A 485 41.05 -10.52 -4.84
CA LEU A 485 42.45 -10.91 -4.86
C LEU A 485 42.80 -11.72 -6.11
N ASN A 486 41.88 -12.53 -6.60
CA ASN A 486 42.05 -13.32 -7.81
C ASN A 486 41.75 -12.54 -9.10
N ASN A 487 41.49 -11.23 -9.03
CA ASN A 487 41.09 -10.39 -10.16
C ASN A 487 39.87 -10.91 -10.90
N ASN A 488 38.89 -11.41 -10.19
CA ASN A 488 37.75 -12.16 -10.71
C ASN A 488 36.38 -11.46 -10.44
N VAL A 489 36.46 -10.18 -10.04
CA VAL A 489 35.29 -9.36 -9.81
C VAL A 489 34.97 -8.55 -11.06
N ILE A 490 33.70 -8.60 -11.47
CA ILE A 490 33.13 -7.77 -12.53
C ILE A 490 32.18 -6.76 -11.94
N VAL A 491 32.48 -5.49 -12.14
CA VAL A 491 31.54 -4.40 -11.87
C VAL A 491 30.76 -4.13 -13.16
N PHE A 492 29.43 -4.16 -13.08
CA PHE A 492 28.59 -3.97 -14.27
C PHE A 492 27.34 -3.16 -13.99
N ASP A 493 26.81 -2.55 -15.03
CA ASP A 493 25.56 -1.82 -15.08
C ASP A 493 24.94 -1.97 -16.47
N VAL A 494 23.61 -1.89 -16.58
CA VAL A 494 22.89 -1.96 -17.84
C VAL A 494 21.97 -0.76 -18.02
N GLU A 495 21.87 -0.28 -19.29
CA GLU A 495 20.82 0.64 -19.70
C GLU A 495 19.74 -0.11 -20.49
N SER A 496 18.49 0.36 -20.42
CA SER A 496 17.34 -0.37 -20.96
C SER A 496 16.28 0.57 -21.53
N THR A 497 15.37 0.01 -22.34
CA THR A 497 14.24 0.75 -22.94
C THR A 497 13.21 1.22 -21.91
N GLY A 498 13.30 0.78 -20.64
CA GLY A 498 12.41 1.14 -19.54
C GLY A 498 12.77 0.37 -18.29
N THR A 499 11.87 0.34 -17.31
CA THR A 499 12.14 -0.20 -15.97
C THR A 499 11.43 -1.51 -15.67
N ASP A 500 10.61 -1.99 -16.58
CA ASP A 500 9.95 -3.30 -16.48
C ASP A 500 10.92 -4.39 -16.97
N THR A 501 11.52 -5.10 -16.03
CA THR A 501 12.53 -6.12 -16.34
C THR A 501 12.00 -7.27 -17.20
N THR A 502 10.69 -7.45 -17.30
CA THR A 502 10.05 -8.51 -18.07
C THR A 502 9.70 -8.10 -19.51
N ARG A 503 9.41 -6.81 -19.73
CA ARG A 503 8.98 -6.26 -21.02
C ARG A 503 10.02 -5.36 -21.66
N ASP A 504 10.88 -4.75 -20.87
CA ASP A 504 11.89 -3.85 -21.37
C ASP A 504 13.15 -4.61 -21.83
N GLU A 505 13.93 -3.96 -22.66
CA GLU A 505 15.05 -4.57 -23.34
C GLU A 505 16.35 -3.87 -22.97
N ILE A 506 17.41 -4.64 -22.78
CA ILE A 506 18.75 -4.07 -22.60
C ILE A 506 19.21 -3.41 -23.89
N ILE A 507 19.66 -2.17 -23.79
CA ILE A 507 20.21 -1.38 -24.92
C ILE A 507 21.72 -1.12 -24.78
N GLN A 508 22.26 -1.18 -23.56
CA GLN A 508 23.69 -1.10 -23.29
C GLN A 508 24.06 -2.04 -22.14
N ILE A 509 25.17 -2.74 -22.29
CA ILE A 509 25.84 -3.44 -21.20
C ILE A 509 27.22 -2.82 -21.05
N ALA A 510 27.50 -2.29 -19.86
CA ALA A 510 28.83 -1.82 -19.46
C ALA A 510 29.35 -2.68 -18.31
N ALA A 511 30.52 -3.25 -18.43
CA ALA A 511 31.14 -4.04 -17.40
C ALA A 511 32.67 -3.91 -17.43
N ILE A 512 33.30 -3.86 -16.27
CA ILE A 512 34.74 -3.90 -16.11
C ILE A 512 35.14 -5.02 -15.16
N ARG A 513 36.20 -5.71 -15.49
CA ARG A 513 36.92 -6.59 -14.56
C ARG A 513 37.95 -5.78 -13.83
N ILE A 514 37.96 -5.85 -12.52
CA ILE A 514 38.84 -5.07 -11.66
C ILE A 514 39.81 -5.95 -10.87
N ASN A 515 40.98 -5.37 -10.51
CA ASN A 515 41.87 -5.97 -9.54
C ASN A 515 41.54 -5.53 -8.11
N SER A 516 42.35 -5.98 -7.14
CA SER A 516 42.16 -5.67 -5.72
C SER A 516 42.33 -4.17 -5.37
N LYS A 517 42.86 -3.37 -6.26
CA LYS A 517 42.98 -1.90 -6.12
C LYS A 517 41.85 -1.14 -6.81
N GLY A 518 40.94 -1.85 -7.51
CA GLY A 518 39.86 -1.24 -8.29
C GLY A 518 40.30 -0.79 -9.71
N GLU A 519 41.55 -1.12 -10.11
CA GLU A 519 42.04 -0.77 -11.45
C GLU A 519 41.40 -1.70 -12.49
N GLU A 520 41.02 -1.13 -13.62
CA GLU A 520 40.43 -1.87 -14.74
C GLU A 520 41.45 -2.80 -15.39
N ILE A 521 41.10 -4.08 -15.53
CA ILE A 521 41.91 -5.10 -16.22
C ILE A 521 41.35 -5.37 -17.62
N GLU A 522 40.02 -5.44 -17.74
CA GLU A 522 39.34 -5.81 -18.96
C GLU A 522 37.98 -5.13 -19.01
N ARG A 523 37.52 -4.72 -20.16
CA ARG A 523 36.28 -3.98 -20.38
C ARG A 523 35.40 -4.69 -21.39
N PHE A 524 34.11 -4.79 -21.04
CA PHE A 524 33.06 -5.14 -21.96
C PHE A 524 32.05 -3.99 -22.04
N MET A 525 31.95 -3.35 -23.21
CA MET A 525 31.00 -2.26 -23.40
C MET A 525 30.37 -2.40 -24.78
N LYS A 526 29.05 -2.67 -24.84
CA LYS A 526 28.33 -2.91 -26.09
C LYS A 526 26.96 -2.30 -26.04
N PHE A 527 26.53 -1.73 -27.17
CA PHE A 527 25.15 -1.36 -27.40
C PHE A 527 24.41 -2.52 -28.07
N LEU A 528 23.15 -2.71 -27.72
CA LEU A 528 22.26 -3.73 -28.27
C LEU A 528 21.15 -3.02 -29.03
N LYS A 529 20.77 -3.58 -30.17
CA LYS A 529 19.65 -3.07 -30.97
C LYS A 529 18.33 -3.54 -30.36
N PRO A 530 17.50 -2.63 -29.82
CA PRO A 530 16.20 -3.03 -29.30
C PRO A 530 15.22 -3.39 -30.44
N SER A 531 14.20 -4.17 -30.11
CA SER A 531 13.10 -4.48 -31.03
C SER A 531 11.97 -3.43 -30.99
N LYS A 532 11.96 -2.59 -29.99
CA LYS A 532 11.00 -1.49 -29.78
C LYS A 532 11.72 -0.15 -29.59
N SER A 533 10.99 0.95 -29.77
CA SER A 533 11.53 2.29 -29.52
C SER A 533 11.92 2.47 -28.06
N VAL A 534 13.00 3.20 -27.82
CA VAL A 534 13.44 3.62 -26.48
C VAL A 534 12.48 4.63 -25.86
N GLY A 535 11.72 5.36 -26.67
CA GLY A 535 10.70 6.29 -26.19
C GLY A 535 11.23 7.29 -25.14
N SER A 536 10.57 7.34 -23.99
CA SER A 536 10.96 8.28 -22.92
C SER A 536 12.26 7.93 -22.22
N SER A 537 12.77 6.71 -22.33
CA SER A 537 14.04 6.30 -21.70
C SER A 537 15.27 6.98 -22.34
N GLU A 538 15.15 7.45 -23.59
CA GLU A 538 16.19 8.25 -24.25
C GLU A 538 16.64 9.45 -23.42
N LYS A 539 15.68 10.13 -22.76
CA LYS A 539 15.97 11.29 -21.90
C LYS A 539 16.82 10.95 -20.68
N VAL A 540 16.91 9.67 -20.31
CA VAL A 540 17.65 9.19 -19.15
C VAL A 540 19.08 8.81 -19.53
N HIS A 541 19.24 7.91 -20.50
CA HIS A 541 20.54 7.39 -20.93
C HIS A 541 21.15 8.14 -22.12
N GLY A 542 20.36 8.99 -22.79
CA GLY A 542 20.82 9.83 -23.90
C GLY A 542 20.99 9.11 -25.25
N PHE A 543 20.52 7.87 -25.40
CA PHE A 543 20.66 7.10 -26.65
C PHE A 543 19.34 7.09 -27.42
N SER A 544 19.34 7.71 -28.62
CA SER A 544 18.18 7.71 -29.50
C SER A 544 18.01 6.38 -30.27
N ASP A 545 16.81 6.17 -30.80
CA ASP A 545 16.54 5.02 -31.69
C ASP A 545 17.46 5.02 -32.91
N GLU A 546 17.80 6.18 -33.46
CA GLU A 546 18.75 6.32 -34.56
C GLU A 546 20.17 5.90 -34.14
N TYR A 547 20.60 6.34 -32.96
CA TYR A 547 21.90 5.95 -32.40
C TYR A 547 21.99 4.43 -32.22
N LEU A 548 21.00 3.82 -31.62
CA LEU A 548 20.93 2.38 -31.36
C LEU A 548 20.75 1.55 -32.65
N SER A 549 20.07 2.10 -33.65
CA SER A 549 20.00 1.48 -34.98
C SER A 549 21.35 1.42 -35.69
N LYS A 550 22.19 2.48 -35.51
CA LYS A 550 23.51 2.60 -36.14
C LYS A 550 24.58 1.81 -35.37
N TYR A 551 24.62 1.89 -34.07
CA TYR A 551 25.69 1.34 -33.22
C TYR A 551 25.31 0.08 -32.45
N GLY A 552 24.02 -0.22 -32.34
CA GLY A 552 23.50 -1.40 -31.64
C GLY A 552 23.82 -2.68 -32.40
N ARG A 553 24.34 -3.66 -31.68
CA ARG A 553 24.72 -4.98 -32.20
C ARG A 553 23.54 -5.96 -32.07
N ASN A 554 23.68 -7.11 -32.73
CA ASN A 554 22.75 -8.21 -32.59
C ASN A 554 22.67 -8.63 -31.11
N LYS A 555 21.45 -8.61 -30.56
CA LYS A 555 21.19 -8.83 -29.14
C LYS A 555 21.67 -10.21 -28.68
N LYS A 556 21.23 -11.29 -29.35
CA LYS A 556 21.56 -12.68 -28.98
C LYS A 556 23.07 -12.94 -28.97
N ASN A 557 23.79 -12.41 -29.97
CA ASN A 557 25.25 -12.58 -30.04
C ASN A 557 25.98 -11.76 -28.97
N THR A 558 25.48 -10.57 -28.69
CA THR A 558 26.07 -9.70 -27.65
C THR A 558 25.86 -10.29 -26.26
N LEU A 559 24.67 -10.80 -25.97
CA LEU A 559 24.39 -11.52 -24.73
C LEU A 559 25.26 -12.77 -24.58
N LYS A 560 25.39 -13.61 -25.62
CA LYS A 560 26.32 -14.75 -25.59
C LYS A 560 27.76 -14.34 -25.25
N SER A 561 28.22 -13.24 -25.84
CA SER A 561 29.57 -12.74 -25.56
C SER A 561 29.70 -12.23 -24.12
N PHE A 562 28.66 -11.56 -23.62
CA PHE A 562 28.63 -11.11 -22.23
C PHE A 562 28.58 -12.28 -21.23
N LEU A 563 27.74 -13.30 -21.49
CA LEU A 563 27.71 -14.51 -20.67
C LEU A 563 29.06 -15.23 -20.61
N LYS A 564 29.79 -15.27 -21.73
CA LYS A 564 31.16 -15.77 -21.73
C LYS A 564 32.11 -14.91 -20.87
N PHE A 565 31.94 -13.57 -20.92
CA PHE A 565 32.72 -12.63 -20.14
C PHE A 565 32.52 -12.78 -18.62
N ILE A 566 31.30 -13.05 -18.16
CA ILE A 566 30.97 -13.18 -16.73
C ILE A 566 31.07 -14.61 -16.20
N LYS A 567 31.29 -15.61 -17.06
CA LYS A 567 31.27 -17.01 -16.67
C LYS A 567 32.27 -17.31 -15.54
N GLY A 568 31.76 -17.89 -14.44
CA GLY A 568 32.58 -18.27 -13.27
C GLY A 568 33.12 -17.08 -12.45
N ARG A 569 32.66 -15.86 -12.71
CA ARG A 569 33.10 -14.63 -12.02
C ARG A 569 32.03 -14.12 -11.05
N THR A 570 32.45 -13.29 -10.13
CA THR A 570 31.56 -12.60 -9.17
C THR A 570 31.16 -11.25 -9.71
N LEU A 571 29.86 -10.98 -9.70
CA LEU A 571 29.28 -9.73 -10.18
C LEU A 571 29.12 -8.71 -9.05
N VAL A 572 29.32 -7.45 -9.34
CA VAL A 572 29.07 -6.34 -8.41
C VAL A 572 28.38 -5.21 -9.16
N GLY A 573 27.45 -4.54 -8.52
CA GLY A 573 26.82 -3.33 -9.01
C GLY A 573 26.31 -2.47 -7.86
N HIS A 574 25.72 -1.34 -8.19
CA HIS A 574 25.05 -0.49 -7.23
C HIS A 574 23.53 -0.57 -7.45
N ASN A 575 22.78 -1.09 -6.48
CA ASN A 575 21.37 -1.47 -6.66
C ASN A 575 21.20 -2.52 -7.78
N VAL A 576 22.08 -3.48 -7.77
CA VAL A 576 22.36 -4.43 -8.86
C VAL A 576 21.22 -5.41 -9.16
N GLN A 577 20.21 -5.49 -8.28
CA GLN A 577 19.14 -6.46 -8.45
C GLN A 577 18.32 -6.25 -9.73
N TYR A 578 18.16 -4.99 -10.14
CA TYR A 578 17.52 -4.67 -11.42
C TYR A 578 18.32 -5.25 -12.59
N ASP A 579 19.61 -5.02 -12.61
CA ASP A 579 20.53 -5.45 -13.68
C ASP A 579 20.54 -6.97 -13.81
N ILE A 580 20.53 -7.68 -12.69
CA ILE A 580 20.43 -9.14 -12.65
C ILE A 580 19.06 -9.62 -13.19
N ASN A 581 17.99 -8.96 -12.80
CA ASN A 581 16.65 -9.37 -13.23
C ASN A 581 16.43 -9.17 -14.73
N ILE A 582 16.78 -7.99 -15.27
CA ILE A 582 16.61 -7.73 -16.71
C ILE A 582 17.55 -8.59 -17.55
N LEU A 583 18.76 -8.89 -17.05
CA LEU A 583 19.68 -9.79 -17.71
C LEU A 583 19.08 -11.22 -17.81
N LYS A 584 18.50 -11.73 -16.74
CA LYS A 584 17.83 -13.04 -16.74
C LYS A 584 16.67 -13.08 -17.73
N SER A 585 15.81 -12.05 -17.73
CA SER A 585 14.71 -11.96 -18.67
C SER A 585 15.18 -11.87 -20.13
N GLU A 586 16.29 -11.18 -20.39
CA GLU A 586 16.87 -11.15 -21.75
C GLU A 586 17.47 -12.49 -22.17
N ILE A 587 18.09 -13.23 -21.23
CA ILE A 587 18.60 -14.58 -21.47
C ILE A 587 17.44 -15.51 -21.88
N GLU A 588 16.37 -15.49 -21.11
CA GLU A 588 15.16 -16.28 -21.38
C GLU A 588 14.52 -15.92 -22.72
N ARG A 589 14.28 -14.62 -22.98
CA ARG A 589 13.67 -14.14 -24.23
C ARG A 589 14.50 -14.48 -25.49
N ASN A 590 15.79 -14.68 -25.35
CA ASN A 590 16.70 -15.00 -26.46
C ASN A 590 17.06 -16.50 -26.53
N ASP A 591 16.38 -17.37 -25.77
CA ASP A 591 16.65 -18.83 -25.68
C ASP A 591 18.13 -19.13 -25.46
N LEU A 592 18.75 -18.44 -24.52
CA LEU A 592 20.13 -18.66 -24.10
C LEU A 592 20.19 -19.56 -22.88
N PRO A 593 21.29 -20.32 -22.68
CA PRO A 593 21.45 -21.13 -21.48
C PRO A 593 21.53 -20.23 -20.25
N ASP A 594 21.11 -20.76 -19.10
CA ASP A 594 21.15 -20.06 -17.85
C ASP A 594 22.56 -19.58 -17.48
N THR A 595 22.63 -18.54 -16.67
CA THR A 595 23.87 -17.81 -16.41
C THR A 595 24.73 -18.49 -15.36
N GLU A 596 25.97 -18.79 -15.68
CA GLU A 596 26.94 -19.38 -14.73
C GLU A 596 27.88 -18.30 -14.14
N PHE A 597 27.37 -17.38 -13.33
CA PHE A 597 28.22 -16.56 -12.46
C PHE A 597 28.22 -17.09 -11.02
N LYS A 598 29.28 -16.85 -10.26
CA LYS A 598 29.40 -17.41 -8.91
C LYS A 598 28.37 -16.86 -7.94
N CYS A 599 28.28 -15.55 -7.87
CA CYS A 599 27.32 -14.80 -7.04
C CYS A 599 27.33 -13.33 -7.44
N PHE A 600 26.52 -12.52 -6.78
CA PHE A 600 26.59 -11.05 -6.91
C PHE A 600 26.61 -10.36 -5.55
N PHE A 601 27.19 -9.16 -5.51
CA PHE A 601 27.17 -8.27 -4.35
C PHE A 601 26.64 -6.90 -4.75
N ASP A 602 25.96 -6.25 -3.80
CA ASP A 602 25.38 -4.93 -3.98
C ASP A 602 26.10 -3.92 -3.08
N THR A 603 26.73 -2.92 -3.68
CA THR A 603 27.37 -1.85 -2.91
C THR A 603 26.37 -1.05 -2.10
N LEU A 604 25.10 -0.96 -2.53
CA LEU A 604 24.02 -0.35 -1.77
C LEU A 604 23.78 -1.09 -0.43
N ASP A 605 23.72 -2.44 -0.43
CA ASP A 605 23.59 -3.25 0.80
C ASP A 605 24.81 -3.06 1.71
N ILE A 606 26.01 -3.06 1.15
CA ILE A 606 27.26 -2.88 1.92
C ILE A 606 27.24 -1.55 2.68
N TYR A 607 26.95 -0.45 1.99
CA TYR A 607 26.94 0.87 2.62
C TYR A 607 25.78 1.06 3.60
N ARG A 608 24.60 0.48 3.37
CA ARG A 608 23.49 0.47 4.34
C ARG A 608 23.84 -0.23 5.65
N ARG A 609 24.67 -1.26 5.59
CA ARG A 609 25.09 -2.01 6.78
C ARG A 609 26.18 -1.29 7.57
N PHE A 610 27.17 -0.77 6.88
CA PHE A 610 28.35 -0.20 7.54
C PHE A 610 28.28 1.31 7.73
N TYR A 611 27.49 2.00 6.93
CA TYR A 611 27.37 3.45 6.99
C TYR A 611 25.88 3.90 6.93
N PRO A 612 25.04 3.43 7.86
CA PRO A 612 23.60 3.68 7.83
C PRO A 612 23.19 5.13 8.06
N SER A 613 24.08 5.96 8.63
CA SER A 613 23.78 7.33 9.09
C SER A 613 23.88 8.41 8.02
N ILE A 614 24.25 8.07 6.78
CA ILE A 614 24.34 9.04 5.70
C ILE A 614 22.94 9.41 5.16
N GLU A 615 22.86 10.60 4.57
CA GLU A 615 21.60 11.18 4.11
C GLU A 615 20.86 10.30 3.09
N ASN A 616 21.57 9.74 2.14
CA ASN A 616 21.08 8.72 1.22
C ASN A 616 22.26 7.89 0.68
N HIS A 617 21.93 6.72 0.11
CA HIS A 617 22.94 5.78 -0.42
C HIS A 617 22.99 5.76 -1.95
N LYS A 618 22.58 6.85 -2.63
CA LYS A 618 22.73 6.96 -4.09
C LYS A 618 24.20 6.95 -4.48
N LEU A 619 24.50 6.38 -5.64
CA LEU A 619 25.88 6.29 -6.14
C LEU A 619 26.57 7.66 -6.18
N CYS A 620 25.87 8.71 -6.63
CA CYS A 620 26.42 10.06 -6.66
C CYS A 620 26.75 10.60 -5.25
N THR A 621 25.95 10.31 -4.24
CA THR A 621 26.21 10.72 -2.85
C THR A 621 27.41 9.97 -2.27
N LEU A 622 27.46 8.65 -2.47
CA LEU A 622 28.59 7.82 -2.04
C LEU A 622 29.88 8.23 -2.72
N SER A 623 29.83 8.53 -4.02
CA SER A 623 30.98 9.03 -4.81
C SER A 623 31.54 10.33 -4.24
N VAL A 624 30.69 11.23 -3.73
CA VAL A 624 31.14 12.46 -3.07
C VAL A 624 31.78 12.15 -1.72
N ILE A 625 31.15 11.32 -0.90
CA ILE A 625 31.63 10.97 0.45
C ILE A 625 32.98 10.24 0.38
N VAL A 626 33.11 9.31 -0.53
CA VAL A 626 34.32 8.51 -0.73
C VAL A 626 35.41 9.30 -1.50
N ASN A 627 34.98 10.40 -2.14
CA ASN A 627 35.81 11.21 -3.03
C ASN A 627 36.40 10.41 -4.21
N THR A 628 35.51 9.68 -4.93
CA THR A 628 35.92 8.90 -6.10
C THR A 628 36.52 9.78 -7.21
N LEU A 629 37.43 9.23 -7.98
CA LEU A 629 38.03 9.88 -9.15
C LEU A 629 36.97 10.08 -10.24
N HIS A 630 36.19 9.04 -10.51
CA HIS A 630 35.11 9.09 -11.49
C HIS A 630 33.79 9.51 -10.81
N LYS A 631 33.07 10.45 -11.44
CA LYS A 631 31.82 10.98 -10.93
C LYS A 631 30.66 10.39 -11.73
N PRO A 632 29.70 9.76 -11.08
CA PRO A 632 28.48 9.22 -11.72
C PRO A 632 27.69 10.33 -12.43
N ASN A 633 27.22 10.07 -13.63
CA ASN A 633 26.48 11.05 -14.44
C ASN A 633 25.44 10.40 -15.36
N HIS A 634 24.96 9.22 -15.02
CA HIS A 634 24.07 8.38 -15.83
C HIS A 634 24.68 7.95 -17.17
N ASN A 635 25.99 7.83 -17.19
CA ASN A 635 26.72 7.13 -18.22
C ASN A 635 27.25 5.84 -17.62
N ALA A 636 26.82 4.71 -18.14
CA ALA A 636 27.12 3.41 -17.56
C ALA A 636 28.63 3.17 -17.33
N LEU A 637 29.50 3.77 -18.15
CA LEU A 637 30.98 3.66 -17.95
C LEU A 637 31.43 4.38 -16.68
N TYR A 638 31.03 5.63 -16.49
CA TYR A 638 31.40 6.39 -15.27
C TYR A 638 30.77 5.81 -14.03
N ASP A 639 29.57 5.27 -14.16
CA ASP A 639 28.82 4.66 -13.06
C ASP A 639 29.49 3.37 -12.57
N ILE A 640 29.95 2.48 -13.49
CA ILE A 640 30.69 1.27 -13.10
C ILE A 640 32.10 1.57 -12.55
N LEU A 641 32.80 2.60 -13.08
CA LEU A 641 34.09 3.01 -12.53
C LEU A 641 33.94 3.54 -11.10
N ALA A 642 32.98 4.46 -10.88
CA ALA A 642 32.67 4.96 -9.54
C ALA A 642 32.22 3.83 -8.59
N THR A 643 31.45 2.88 -9.09
CA THR A 643 31.01 1.70 -8.31
C THR A 643 32.19 0.83 -7.90
N GLY A 644 33.15 0.63 -8.78
CA GLY A 644 34.42 -0.07 -8.47
C GLY A 644 35.21 0.62 -7.37
N GLU A 645 35.34 1.95 -7.44
CA GLU A 645 36.03 2.75 -6.43
C GLU A 645 35.37 2.71 -5.06
N ILE A 646 34.05 2.88 -4.99
CA ILE A 646 33.29 2.78 -3.71
C ILE A 646 33.33 1.36 -3.15
N LEU A 647 33.38 0.33 -4.00
CA LEU A 647 33.52 -1.06 -3.58
C LEU A 647 34.87 -1.28 -2.86
N VAL A 648 35.97 -0.88 -3.50
CA VAL A 648 37.32 -1.05 -2.93
C VAL A 648 37.43 -0.25 -1.63
N TYR A 649 36.94 0.98 -1.60
CA TYR A 649 36.86 1.75 -0.36
C TYR A 649 36.13 1.00 0.75
N ALA A 650 34.98 0.42 0.45
CA ALA A 650 34.20 -0.33 1.43
C ALA A 650 34.93 -1.59 1.91
N VAL A 651 35.61 -2.29 0.99
CA VAL A 651 36.42 -3.47 1.33
C VAL A 651 37.55 -3.10 2.29
N ASP A 652 38.26 -2.03 2.02
CA ASP A 652 39.41 -1.64 2.83
C ASP A 652 39.02 -1.00 4.17
N ASN A 653 37.97 -0.20 4.21
CA ASN A 653 37.60 0.58 5.40
C ASN A 653 36.54 -0.10 6.28
N PHE A 654 35.75 -1.01 5.75
CA PHE A 654 34.63 -1.63 6.49
C PHE A 654 34.79 -3.16 6.57
N ILE A 655 35.00 -3.83 5.45
CA ILE A 655 34.91 -5.29 5.35
C ILE A 655 36.16 -5.94 5.99
N LYS A 656 37.37 -5.58 5.54
CA LYS A 656 38.62 -6.13 6.05
C LYS A 656 38.81 -5.86 7.56
N PRO A 657 38.62 -4.62 8.06
CA PRO A 657 38.80 -4.32 9.49
C PRO A 657 37.89 -5.14 10.40
N THR A 658 36.69 -5.47 9.95
CA THR A 658 35.70 -6.19 10.75
C THR A 658 35.72 -7.72 10.56
N LYS A 659 36.50 -8.23 9.60
CA LYS A 659 36.52 -9.66 9.18
C LYS A 659 36.69 -10.65 10.33
N LYS A 660 37.71 -10.47 11.16
CA LYS A 660 37.95 -11.38 12.30
C LYS A 660 36.79 -11.43 13.26
N LYS A 661 36.20 -10.27 13.55
CA LYS A 661 35.03 -10.14 14.43
C LYS A 661 33.83 -10.81 13.80
N ARG A 662 33.57 -10.55 12.52
CA ARG A 662 32.44 -11.10 11.75
C ARG A 662 32.50 -12.62 11.68
N LYS A 663 33.65 -13.21 11.31
CA LYS A 663 33.84 -14.67 11.29
C LYS A 663 33.57 -15.32 12.65
N ARG A 664 34.07 -14.75 13.74
CA ARG A 664 33.83 -15.27 15.07
C ARG A 664 32.35 -15.24 15.46
N LEU A 665 31.65 -14.11 15.18
CA LEU A 665 30.25 -13.93 15.51
C LEU A 665 29.35 -14.85 14.67
N MET A 666 29.62 -14.98 13.38
CA MET A 666 28.89 -15.89 12.49
C MET A 666 29.07 -17.35 12.94
N LYS A 667 30.32 -17.81 13.09
CA LYS A 667 30.64 -19.18 13.49
C LYS A 667 29.99 -19.60 14.80
N SER A 668 29.88 -18.69 15.75
CA SER A 668 29.30 -19.00 17.08
C SER A 668 27.81 -19.35 17.04
N ASN A 669 27.10 -19.04 15.94
CA ASN A 669 25.63 -19.22 15.87
C ASN A 669 25.15 -19.90 14.57
N SER A 670 26.00 -20.06 13.53
CA SER A 670 25.60 -20.63 12.23
C SER A 670 24.96 -22.01 12.33
N GLU A 671 25.45 -22.88 13.23
CA GLU A 671 24.88 -24.23 13.42
C GLU A 671 23.41 -24.18 13.83
N LYS A 672 23.00 -23.22 14.65
CA LYS A 672 21.62 -23.10 15.10
C LYS A 672 20.66 -22.76 13.96
N PHE A 673 21.15 -22.11 12.92
CA PHE A 673 20.37 -21.74 11.74
C PHE A 673 20.47 -22.74 10.58
N ALA A 674 21.38 -23.72 10.65
CA ALA A 674 21.70 -24.59 9.52
C ALA A 674 20.49 -25.31 8.92
N LYS A 675 19.59 -25.83 9.76
CA LYS A 675 18.36 -26.49 9.29
C LYS A 675 17.40 -25.49 8.64
N LEU A 676 17.13 -24.36 9.28
CA LEU A 676 16.29 -23.30 8.74
C LEU A 676 16.82 -22.79 7.40
N ALA A 677 18.13 -22.55 7.31
CA ALA A 677 18.79 -22.12 6.09
C ALA A 677 18.62 -23.15 4.95
N THR A 678 18.80 -24.42 5.25
CA THR A 678 18.59 -25.50 4.26
C THR A 678 17.16 -25.53 3.76
N ASP A 679 16.19 -25.50 4.66
CA ASP A 679 14.76 -25.56 4.32
C ASP A 679 14.33 -24.34 3.51
N LEU A 680 14.73 -23.11 3.91
CA LEU A 680 14.42 -21.90 3.18
C LEU A 680 15.09 -21.85 1.79
N ASN A 681 16.35 -22.24 1.68
CA ASN A 681 17.02 -22.26 0.39
C ASN A 681 16.38 -23.29 -0.57
N ASN A 682 16.00 -24.46 -0.08
CA ASN A 682 15.25 -25.43 -0.88
C ASN A 682 13.87 -24.89 -1.30
N PHE A 683 13.22 -24.14 -0.43
CA PHE A 683 11.96 -23.45 -0.73
C PHE A 683 12.17 -22.41 -1.84
N PHE A 684 13.16 -21.51 -1.72
CA PHE A 684 13.45 -20.50 -2.74
C PHE A 684 13.75 -21.12 -4.10
N ASP A 685 14.51 -22.22 -4.14
CA ASP A 685 14.80 -22.92 -5.38
C ASP A 685 13.54 -23.50 -6.03
N ARG A 686 12.58 -23.99 -5.23
CA ARG A 686 11.33 -24.58 -5.72
C ARG A 686 10.29 -23.58 -6.20
N ILE A 687 10.35 -22.32 -5.75
CA ILE A 687 9.31 -21.32 -6.09
C ILE A 687 9.69 -20.41 -7.25
N LYS A 688 10.89 -20.53 -7.84
CA LYS A 688 11.39 -19.61 -8.87
C LYS A 688 10.42 -19.38 -10.03
N ASP A 689 9.75 -20.48 -10.46
CA ASP A 689 8.85 -20.47 -11.60
C ASP A 689 7.37 -20.63 -11.22
N LYS A 690 7.02 -20.33 -9.95
CA LYS A 690 5.67 -20.54 -9.43
C LYS A 690 4.85 -19.25 -9.33
N ARG A 691 3.55 -19.39 -9.58
CA ARG A 691 2.54 -18.39 -9.38
C ARG A 691 2.23 -18.18 -7.88
N PRO A 692 1.68 -17.02 -7.45
CA PRO A 692 1.41 -16.73 -6.03
C PRO A 692 0.66 -17.85 -5.29
N MET A 693 -0.40 -18.41 -5.91
CA MET A 693 -1.17 -19.50 -5.30
C MET A 693 -0.33 -20.76 -5.07
N GLU A 694 0.58 -21.09 -6.01
CA GLU A 694 1.45 -22.27 -5.92
C GLU A 694 2.56 -22.05 -4.87
N VAL A 695 3.03 -20.80 -4.72
CA VAL A 695 3.97 -20.42 -3.66
C VAL A 695 3.30 -20.62 -2.30
N ILE A 696 2.06 -20.12 -2.10
CA ILE A 696 1.29 -20.32 -0.88
C ILE A 696 1.14 -21.82 -0.56
N GLN A 697 0.77 -22.62 -1.55
CA GLN A 697 0.65 -24.09 -1.38
C GLN A 697 1.97 -24.72 -0.97
N THR A 698 3.08 -24.28 -1.57
CA THR A 698 4.42 -24.76 -1.25
C THR A 698 4.80 -24.42 0.18
N VAL A 699 4.53 -23.18 0.64
CA VAL A 699 4.76 -22.75 2.04
C VAL A 699 4.00 -23.65 3.01
N VAL A 700 2.68 -23.81 2.81
CA VAL A 700 1.83 -24.60 3.72
C VAL A 700 2.31 -26.06 3.81
N LYS A 701 2.74 -26.66 2.68
CA LYS A 701 3.21 -28.05 2.60
C LYS A 701 4.62 -28.22 3.18
N ASP A 702 5.59 -27.45 2.72
CA ASP A 702 7.00 -27.63 3.03
C ASP A 702 7.31 -27.33 4.50
N PHE A 703 6.67 -26.32 5.06
CA PHE A 703 6.83 -25.91 6.45
C PHE A 703 5.74 -26.46 7.38
N LYS A 704 4.91 -27.38 6.88
CA LYS A 704 3.91 -28.14 7.64
C LYS A 704 3.01 -27.24 8.50
N LEU A 705 2.56 -26.11 7.96
CA LEU A 705 1.77 -25.14 8.73
C LEU A 705 0.45 -25.74 9.24
N LEU A 706 -0.13 -26.73 8.54
CA LEU A 706 -1.31 -27.44 9.02
C LEU A 706 -1.04 -28.34 10.25
N ASP A 707 0.21 -28.75 10.48
CA ASP A 707 0.58 -29.47 11.71
C ASP A 707 0.69 -28.49 12.90
N ILE A 708 1.11 -27.25 12.63
CA ILE A 708 1.24 -26.19 13.64
C ILE A 708 -0.14 -25.67 14.06
N TYR A 709 -1.02 -25.41 13.08
CA TYR A 709 -2.32 -24.76 13.32
C TYR A 709 -3.49 -25.74 13.42
N GLY A 710 -3.29 -27.02 13.09
CA GLY A 710 -4.33 -28.02 13.01
C GLY A 710 -5.05 -28.05 11.65
N SER A 711 -5.37 -29.23 11.14
CA SER A 711 -5.93 -29.39 9.79
C SER A 711 -7.45 -29.13 9.70
N LYS A 712 -8.16 -29.12 10.84
CA LYS A 712 -9.61 -28.92 10.95
C LYS A 712 -10.00 -27.68 11.75
N THR A 713 -9.15 -26.69 11.77
CA THR A 713 -9.32 -25.44 12.54
C THR A 713 -9.76 -24.30 11.64
N GLN A 714 -10.17 -23.18 12.25
CA GLN A 714 -10.47 -21.95 11.53
C GLN A 714 -9.23 -21.40 10.83
N GLU A 715 -8.04 -21.59 11.41
CA GLU A 715 -6.76 -21.20 10.84
C GLU A 715 -6.48 -21.96 9.53
N ALA A 716 -6.75 -23.28 9.50
CA ALA A 716 -6.63 -24.05 8.26
C ALA A 716 -7.60 -23.56 7.18
N ASP A 717 -8.83 -23.22 7.56
CA ASP A 717 -9.79 -22.64 6.61
C ASP A 717 -9.34 -21.28 6.10
N ASN A 718 -8.74 -20.44 6.95
CA ASN A 718 -8.16 -19.16 6.55
C ASN A 718 -6.99 -19.33 5.55
N MET A 719 -6.11 -20.32 5.75
CA MET A 719 -5.03 -20.61 4.80
C MET A 719 -5.57 -21.08 3.44
N ARG A 720 -6.62 -21.92 3.42
CA ARG A 720 -7.31 -22.31 2.17
C ARG A 720 -7.91 -21.09 1.47
N GLU A 721 -8.53 -20.21 2.25
CA GLU A 721 -9.12 -18.98 1.72
C GLU A 721 -8.06 -18.04 1.14
N PHE A 722 -6.89 -17.93 1.78
CA PHE A 722 -5.76 -17.16 1.25
C PHE A 722 -5.25 -17.71 -0.08
N TYR A 723 -5.16 -19.03 -0.20
CA TYR A 723 -4.86 -19.70 -1.47
C TYR A 723 -5.89 -19.37 -2.56
N PHE A 724 -7.19 -19.45 -2.25
CA PHE A 724 -8.24 -19.12 -3.22
C PHE A 724 -8.25 -17.63 -3.58
N THR A 725 -7.96 -16.74 -2.64
CA THR A 725 -7.82 -15.31 -2.89
C THR A 725 -6.70 -15.03 -3.89
N ALA A 726 -5.54 -15.68 -3.72
CA ALA A 726 -4.44 -15.57 -4.68
C ALA A 726 -4.84 -16.08 -6.08
N LYS A 727 -5.57 -17.19 -6.15
CA LYS A 727 -6.03 -17.79 -7.40
C LYS A 727 -7.04 -16.91 -8.16
N VAL A 728 -7.96 -16.26 -7.44
CA VAL A 728 -9.05 -15.46 -8.06
C VAL A 728 -8.55 -14.07 -8.47
N ASN A 729 -7.61 -13.50 -7.72
CA ASN A 729 -7.09 -12.15 -7.95
C ASN A 729 -5.81 -12.15 -8.81
N GLU A 730 -5.48 -13.27 -9.44
CA GLU A 730 -4.28 -13.42 -10.23
C GLU A 730 -4.36 -12.62 -11.54
N ASP A 731 -3.42 -11.70 -11.75
CA ASP A 731 -3.20 -11.07 -13.06
C ASP A 731 -2.29 -11.96 -13.91
N LYS A 732 -2.91 -12.63 -14.88
CA LYS A 732 -2.22 -13.53 -15.81
C LYS A 732 -1.30 -12.82 -16.80
N SER A 733 -1.40 -11.52 -16.94
CA SER A 733 -0.54 -10.73 -17.83
C SER A 733 0.84 -10.49 -17.24
N LEU A 734 0.99 -10.64 -15.91
CA LEU A 734 2.25 -10.48 -15.20
C LEU A 734 3.08 -11.77 -15.22
N CYS A 735 4.41 -11.64 -15.25
CA CYS A 735 5.30 -12.77 -14.99
C CYS A 735 5.15 -13.27 -13.55
N ASN A 736 5.66 -14.47 -13.26
CA ASN A 736 5.50 -15.12 -11.95
C ASN A 736 6.00 -14.24 -10.79
N ARG A 737 7.14 -13.59 -10.97
CA ARG A 737 7.75 -12.72 -9.96
C ARG A 737 6.93 -11.45 -9.73
N ASP A 738 6.52 -10.76 -10.81
CA ASP A 738 5.73 -9.53 -10.69
C ASP A 738 4.34 -9.81 -10.15
N ALA A 739 3.74 -10.96 -10.49
CA ALA A 739 2.49 -11.42 -9.90
C ALA A 739 2.65 -11.67 -8.38
N LEU A 740 3.78 -12.21 -7.94
CA LEU A 740 4.06 -12.42 -6.51
C LEU A 740 4.21 -11.07 -5.77
N ILE A 741 4.90 -10.10 -6.37
CA ILE A 741 5.07 -8.75 -5.82
C ILE A 741 3.72 -8.05 -5.75
N ASP A 742 2.95 -8.06 -6.83
CA ASP A 742 1.63 -7.44 -6.92
C ASP A 742 0.66 -8.02 -5.90
N PHE A 743 0.58 -9.35 -5.83
CA PHE A 743 -0.27 -10.03 -4.85
C PHE A 743 0.13 -9.71 -3.41
N THR A 744 1.43 -9.75 -3.09
CA THR A 744 1.93 -9.48 -1.73
C THR A 744 1.70 -8.02 -1.34
N THR A 745 1.90 -7.09 -2.28
CA THR A 745 1.62 -5.66 -2.11
C THR A 745 0.14 -5.42 -1.90
N THR A 746 -0.71 -5.99 -2.75
CA THR A 746 -2.17 -5.91 -2.62
C THR A 746 -2.64 -6.49 -1.29
N ALA A 747 -2.14 -7.65 -0.87
CA ALA A 747 -2.46 -8.25 0.42
C ALA A 747 -2.06 -7.35 1.60
N THR A 748 -0.95 -6.62 1.50
CA THR A 748 -0.49 -5.66 2.51
C THR A 748 -1.33 -4.38 2.50
N LEU A 749 -1.69 -3.88 1.31
CA LEU A 749 -2.46 -2.63 1.14
C LEU A 749 -3.98 -2.81 1.33
N SER A 750 -4.48 -4.05 1.43
CA SER A 750 -5.93 -4.33 1.47
C SER A 750 -6.47 -4.31 2.88
N ASP A 751 -7.33 -3.35 3.18
CA ASP A 751 -8.03 -3.26 4.47
C ASP A 751 -9.47 -3.84 4.46
N GLY A 752 -10.00 -4.36 3.34
CA GLY A 752 -11.43 -4.64 3.29
C GLY A 752 -11.99 -5.65 2.26
N GLU A 753 -11.20 -6.48 1.58
CA GLU A 753 -11.72 -7.36 0.51
C GLU A 753 -12.56 -8.56 1.00
N ILE A 754 -12.62 -8.81 2.29
CA ILE A 754 -13.26 -10.01 2.88
C ILE A 754 -14.76 -9.90 3.02
N GLU A 755 -15.29 -8.69 2.97
CA GLU A 755 -16.72 -8.46 3.13
C GLU A 755 -17.54 -9.22 2.08
N LYS A 756 -17.04 -9.31 0.84
CA LYS A 756 -17.69 -10.08 -0.23
C LYS A 756 -17.69 -11.58 0.07
N LEU A 757 -16.58 -12.12 0.56
CA LEU A 757 -16.42 -13.53 0.91
C LEU A 757 -17.29 -13.95 2.11
N LEU A 758 -17.52 -13.05 3.08
CA LEU A 758 -18.39 -13.31 4.21
C LEU A 758 -19.87 -13.30 3.79
N ILE A 759 -20.24 -12.39 2.89
CA ILE A 759 -21.59 -12.33 2.30
C ILE A 759 -21.82 -13.57 1.44
N GLU A 760 -20.85 -13.97 0.64
CA GLU A 760 -20.92 -15.17 -0.20
C GLU A 760 -21.04 -16.46 0.63
N LYS A 761 -20.46 -16.52 1.84
CA LYS A 761 -20.62 -17.64 2.78
C LYS A 761 -21.94 -17.61 3.58
N GLY A 762 -22.85 -16.67 3.30
CA GLY A 762 -24.17 -16.60 3.92
C GLY A 762 -24.17 -16.11 5.38
N LYS A 763 -23.09 -15.46 5.83
CA LYS A 763 -23.01 -14.83 7.15
C LYS A 763 -23.56 -13.41 7.12
N ILE A 764 -24.20 -12.96 8.20
CA ILE A 764 -24.69 -11.60 8.37
C ILE A 764 -23.57 -10.76 9.01
N PRO A 765 -23.03 -9.72 8.33
CA PRO A 765 -21.96 -8.90 8.86
C PRO A 765 -22.45 -7.98 9.99
N ILE A 766 -21.62 -7.82 11.02
CA ILE A 766 -21.72 -6.81 12.07
C ILE A 766 -20.51 -5.90 11.93
N ILE A 767 -20.71 -4.66 11.48
CA ILE A 767 -19.67 -3.74 11.08
C ILE A 767 -19.90 -2.32 11.61
N THR A 768 -18.85 -1.52 11.62
CA THR A 768 -19.01 -0.08 11.84
C THR A 768 -19.47 0.63 10.58
N VAL A 769 -20.07 1.82 10.74
CA VAL A 769 -20.47 2.65 9.59
C VAL A 769 -19.27 2.99 8.69
N HIS A 770 -18.06 3.19 9.25
CA HIS A 770 -16.85 3.43 8.47
C HIS A 770 -16.49 2.25 7.56
N GLN A 771 -16.58 1.03 8.10
CA GLN A 771 -16.36 -0.20 7.33
C GLN A 771 -17.45 -0.43 6.28
N ALA A 772 -18.66 0.07 6.50
CA ALA A 772 -19.79 -0.04 5.55
C ALA A 772 -19.71 0.97 4.39
N LYS A 773 -18.76 1.90 4.40
CA LYS A 773 -18.59 2.85 3.29
C LYS A 773 -18.22 2.10 2.01
N GLY A 774 -18.87 2.44 0.91
CA GLY A 774 -18.75 1.69 -0.36
C GLY A 774 -19.58 0.41 -0.44
N LEU A 775 -20.18 -0.08 0.68
CA LEU A 775 -21.08 -1.23 0.70
C LEU A 775 -22.53 -0.81 0.66
N GLU A 776 -23.41 -1.79 0.32
CA GLU A 776 -24.85 -1.58 0.30
C GLU A 776 -25.60 -2.90 0.52
N PHE A 777 -26.66 -2.86 1.31
CA PHE A 777 -27.42 -4.03 1.72
C PHE A 777 -28.93 -3.81 1.51
N ASP A 778 -29.68 -4.89 1.29
CA ASP A 778 -31.13 -4.79 1.16
C ASP A 778 -31.77 -4.37 2.51
N TYR A 779 -31.23 -4.90 3.62
CA TYR A 779 -31.73 -4.67 4.97
C TYR A 779 -30.60 -4.21 5.89
N ILE A 780 -30.78 -3.07 6.53
CA ILE A 780 -29.83 -2.52 7.51
C ILE A 780 -30.46 -2.45 8.89
N PHE A 781 -29.72 -2.93 9.88
CA PHE A 781 -30.02 -2.80 11.30
C PHE A 781 -29.02 -1.83 11.93
N LEU A 782 -29.41 -0.56 12.07
CA LEU A 782 -28.60 0.48 12.68
C LEU A 782 -28.83 0.48 14.19
N ALA A 783 -27.87 -0.05 14.93
CA ALA A 783 -27.97 -0.29 16.37
C ALA A 783 -27.08 0.65 17.19
N GLY A 784 -27.42 0.81 18.46
CA GLY A 784 -26.63 1.63 19.38
C GLY A 784 -26.83 3.13 19.19
N LEU A 785 -28.05 3.57 18.84
CA LEU A 785 -28.38 4.97 18.60
C LEU A 785 -28.66 5.74 19.91
N GLN A 786 -27.64 5.79 20.77
CA GLN A 786 -27.60 6.58 21.99
C GLN A 786 -26.37 7.50 22.05
N ASP A 787 -26.48 8.61 22.74
CA ASP A 787 -25.36 9.52 23.00
C ASP A 787 -24.20 8.77 23.71
N ASN A 788 -22.97 9.18 23.46
CA ASN A 788 -21.72 8.51 23.86
C ASN A 788 -21.44 7.17 23.14
N VAL A 789 -22.31 6.75 22.21
CA VAL A 789 -22.08 5.64 21.29
C VAL A 789 -22.19 6.15 19.86
N PHE A 790 -23.32 6.74 19.47
CA PHE A 790 -23.54 7.39 18.20
C PHE A 790 -24.41 8.65 18.40
N PRO A 791 -23.85 9.85 18.49
CA PRO A 791 -22.42 10.20 18.30
C PRO A 791 -21.50 9.64 19.39
N ASN A 792 -20.20 9.58 19.09
CA ASN A 792 -19.23 9.10 20.07
C ASN A 792 -19.01 10.13 21.19
N ALA A 793 -18.49 9.65 22.35
CA ALA A 793 -18.30 10.51 23.53
C ALA A 793 -17.36 11.69 23.26
N HIS A 794 -16.28 11.46 22.51
CA HIS A 794 -15.30 12.50 22.22
C HIS A 794 -15.90 13.66 21.42
N SER A 795 -16.66 13.36 20.37
CA SER A 795 -17.31 14.40 19.54
C SER A 795 -18.32 15.23 20.33
N ILE A 796 -18.95 14.63 21.36
CA ILE A 796 -19.85 15.34 22.29
C ILE A 796 -19.05 16.23 23.23
N GLU A 797 -17.92 15.72 23.79
CA GLU A 797 -17.06 16.48 24.72
C GLU A 797 -16.47 17.75 24.10
N ILE A 798 -16.10 17.71 22.81
CA ILE A 798 -15.53 18.86 22.11
C ILE A 798 -16.57 19.69 21.36
N ASP A 799 -17.87 19.36 21.49
CA ASP A 799 -18.99 19.99 20.78
C ASP A 799 -18.81 20.07 19.24
N TYR A 800 -18.14 19.05 18.65
CA TYR A 800 -17.92 18.94 17.22
C TYR A 800 -18.64 17.72 16.65
N LEU A 801 -19.83 17.96 16.09
CA LEU A 801 -20.73 16.91 15.59
C LEU A 801 -20.79 16.80 14.06
N GLU A 802 -20.06 17.62 13.32
CA GLU A 802 -20.14 17.67 11.86
C GLU A 802 -19.76 16.32 11.22
N GLU A 803 -18.65 15.72 11.65
CA GLU A 803 -18.26 14.39 11.18
C GLU A 803 -19.28 13.32 11.57
N GLU A 804 -19.81 13.34 12.81
CA GLU A 804 -20.82 12.40 13.29
C GLU A 804 -22.13 12.49 12.48
N LYS A 805 -22.53 13.70 12.08
CA LYS A 805 -23.68 13.90 11.17
C LYS A 805 -23.42 13.27 9.80
N ARG A 806 -22.19 13.40 9.24
CA ARG A 806 -21.81 12.77 7.98
C ARG A 806 -21.76 11.23 8.11
N VAL A 807 -21.19 10.71 9.19
CA VAL A 807 -21.20 9.25 9.49
C VAL A 807 -22.64 8.73 9.57
N PHE A 808 -23.53 9.47 10.20
CA PHE A 808 -24.94 9.09 10.28
C PHE A 808 -25.63 9.09 8.90
N TYR A 809 -25.35 10.09 8.06
CA TYR A 809 -25.82 10.11 6.67
C TYR A 809 -25.32 8.91 5.88
N VAL A 810 -24.04 8.55 6.03
CA VAL A 810 -23.50 7.34 5.42
C VAL A 810 -24.30 6.11 5.86
N ALA A 811 -24.61 5.97 7.16
CA ALA A 811 -25.41 4.85 7.66
C ALA A 811 -26.82 4.79 7.03
N LEU A 812 -27.50 5.93 6.92
CA LEU A 812 -28.84 6.02 6.30
C LEU A 812 -28.83 5.55 4.84
N THR A 813 -27.77 5.86 4.11
CA THR A 813 -27.64 5.58 2.66
C THR A 813 -27.18 4.18 2.31
N ARG A 814 -26.90 3.32 3.31
CA ARG A 814 -26.48 1.93 3.06
C ARG A 814 -27.64 0.99 2.74
N ALA A 815 -28.87 1.34 3.15
CA ALA A 815 -30.06 0.50 2.94
C ALA A 815 -30.66 0.69 1.53
N LYS A 816 -30.98 -0.44 0.87
CA LYS A 816 -31.72 -0.45 -0.42
C LYS A 816 -33.22 -0.56 -0.21
N LYS A 817 -33.67 -1.53 0.59
CA LYS A 817 -35.10 -1.86 0.76
C LYS A 817 -35.65 -1.36 2.09
N LYS A 818 -34.96 -1.65 3.20
CA LYS A 818 -35.49 -1.35 4.54
C LYS A 818 -34.36 -1.04 5.53
N LEU A 819 -34.61 -0.04 6.36
CA LEU A 819 -33.74 0.36 7.46
C LEU A 819 -34.50 0.10 8.78
N TYR A 820 -33.79 -0.45 9.76
CA TYR A 820 -34.28 -0.64 11.14
C TYR A 820 -33.35 0.15 12.05
N MET A 821 -33.90 0.78 13.09
CA MET A 821 -33.12 1.59 14.04
C MET A 821 -33.42 1.15 15.47
N SER A 822 -32.38 1.11 16.32
CA SER A 822 -32.54 0.76 17.73
C SER A 822 -31.52 1.39 18.65
N TYR A 823 -31.88 1.51 19.94
CA TYR A 823 -30.96 1.82 21.02
C TYR A 823 -31.33 1.14 22.34
N SER A 824 -30.40 1.06 23.26
CA SER A 824 -30.55 0.47 24.59
C SER A 824 -30.58 1.53 25.68
N LYS A 825 -31.61 1.53 26.53
CA LYS A 825 -31.76 2.47 27.67
C LYS A 825 -30.68 2.29 28.75
N TYR A 826 -30.23 1.08 29.00
CA TYR A 826 -29.21 0.80 30.02
C TYR A 826 -28.01 0.10 29.40
N ARG A 827 -26.82 0.60 29.73
CA ARG A 827 -25.55 0.01 29.29
C ARG A 827 -24.47 0.23 30.37
N ARG A 828 -23.68 -0.83 30.67
CA ARG A 828 -22.63 -0.79 31.68
C ARG A 828 -23.08 -0.20 33.03
N GLY A 829 -24.34 -0.52 33.44
CA GLY A 829 -24.90 -0.05 34.70
C GLY A 829 -25.43 1.40 34.70
N GLY A 830 -25.35 2.14 33.57
CA GLY A 830 -25.83 3.52 33.46
C GLY A 830 -26.99 3.69 32.48
N LEU A 831 -27.86 4.66 32.77
CA LEU A 831 -28.92 5.11 31.87
C LEU A 831 -28.31 5.80 30.66
N GLN A 832 -28.83 5.51 29.47
CA GLN A 832 -28.37 6.09 28.21
C GLN A 832 -29.44 7.01 27.64
N GLU A 833 -29.05 8.14 27.12
CA GLU A 833 -29.93 9.05 26.39
C GLU A 833 -30.04 8.66 24.91
N LYS A 834 -31.18 8.93 24.32
CA LYS A 834 -31.45 8.75 22.90
C LYS A 834 -30.49 9.64 22.10
N SER A 835 -29.87 9.12 21.05
CA SER A 835 -28.99 9.88 20.17
C SER A 835 -29.59 11.20 19.69
N ARG A 836 -28.87 12.30 19.90
CA ARG A 836 -29.25 13.63 19.40
C ARG A 836 -29.35 13.69 17.87
N LEU A 837 -28.65 12.81 17.14
CA LEU A 837 -28.73 12.72 15.67
C LEU A 837 -30.11 12.25 15.19
N LEU A 838 -30.85 11.49 16.02
CA LEU A 838 -32.22 11.08 15.71
C LEU A 838 -33.21 12.24 15.71
N MET A 839 -32.91 13.38 16.32
CA MET A 839 -33.75 14.58 16.28
C MET A 839 -33.79 15.19 14.87
N LEU A 840 -32.79 14.89 14.04
CA LEU A 840 -32.72 15.36 12.64
C LEU A 840 -33.61 14.51 11.69
N ILE A 841 -34.11 13.34 12.17
CA ILE A 841 -35.07 12.51 11.41
C ILE A 841 -36.50 12.93 11.74
N ASP A 842 -37.31 13.17 10.72
CA ASP A 842 -38.70 13.47 10.89
C ASP A 842 -39.50 12.20 11.34
N SER A 843 -40.35 12.36 12.35
CA SER A 843 -41.15 11.29 12.90
C SER A 843 -42.10 10.64 11.88
N LYS A 844 -42.47 11.34 10.79
CA LYS A 844 -43.30 10.78 9.70
C LYS A 844 -42.66 9.56 9.02
N TYR A 845 -41.31 9.44 9.08
CA TYR A 845 -40.55 8.30 8.53
C TYR A 845 -40.47 7.13 9.50
N LEU A 846 -40.68 7.36 10.78
CA LEU A 846 -40.55 6.36 11.84
C LEU A 846 -41.85 5.63 12.14
N VAL A 847 -41.77 4.41 12.59
CA VAL A 847 -42.81 3.63 13.18
C VAL A 847 -42.29 2.89 14.40
N LYS A 848 -43.13 2.73 15.47
CA LYS A 848 -42.74 1.99 16.65
C LYS A 848 -42.40 0.55 16.25
N GLY A 849 -41.17 0.13 16.56
CA GLY A 849 -40.63 -1.18 16.22
C GLY A 849 -40.89 -2.26 17.30
#